data_6920362937a2de8bfc20aa88d9753324
#
_entry.id   6920362937a2de8bfc20aa88d9753324
#
_cell.length_a   1.000
_cell.length_b   1.000
_cell.length_c   1.000
_cell.angle_alpha   90.00
_cell.angle_beta   90.00
_cell.angle_gamma   90.00
#
_symmetry.space_group_name_H-M   'P 1'
#
loop_
_entity.id
_entity.type
_entity.pdbx_description
1 polymer ?
#
loop_
_entity_poly.entity_id
_entity_poly.type
_entity_poly.pdbx_seq_one_letter_code
_entity_poly.pdbx_strand_id
1 'polypeptide(L)'
;MKHLNTTAKMGNIFSIFASNALLAILFCLISYGAQAQEIDSLLLRQMDSIQQLFQIEEITVKASLPKTRMKGDAICTRVAGSVLEQAGTAEDVLSKVPGIVVKQGQIEVLGKGTPIYYINGRKVEDPIELQRLQSTEIKEVEVIRTPGAQYNADANAIVKIRTVKREGEGWGLLASINDAYCPRYSNNQLGGQININYRFKNLDFIGGIAASDHRLNRFVAKNTQEMYNPGKAFIQSAEQVYKQHFTSMNYHLGIDWQISENHSAGVRMERQDNLIGHSDLYLSDTVMLNGQASDLLESRSITTSDGLNSWLVQAYYTGKIRQLEFNLNLDYYHTHQREQAVTDEISTADNRSVETSSRADGNMYAGKLVIAYPSKIGILHAGAEVSLLMRHNQYLAIGSPIPADTSRIRDNIYGVFADYGFNIPKAGVLNVGLRYECTDFRSRSLQAEVKRLMHNVYPSASFCTRIGQVEGALSYAVKTYRPNYRALRSSIEYTNRYMLTSGNPNLKNEINHQAAIQARWRFLSGVMTYEYKKNGIFDWAFSYDNNDQIMMYWVNLEEPIHRLSAFINASPTIGVWHMNYTVGVQKQWLKMEMEDCRESNGKRIIRYNKPMWIFNANNAFVFPTRTKKHGPWVVEINSELFSAAHWGNAELMGCNWNLSVVLQKTWLKNDALSVRLKVNDIFHTAYQKVKLDMGNIIFTQTPMHGEQRSVYDPQTISVSVRYRLNYTKKEHSGAGNETKGRL
;
A
#
# COMPACT_ATOMS: atom_id res chain seq x y z
N MET A 1 47.68 -8.16 -1.18
CA MET A 1 47.27 -6.77 -0.94
C MET A 1 47.65 -5.87 -2.11
N LYS A 2 47.04 -6.02 -3.30
CA LYS A 2 47.23 -5.10 -4.44
C LYS A 2 46.15 -5.24 -5.54
N HIS A 3 44.93 -5.70 -5.23
CA HIS A 3 43.83 -5.81 -6.21
C HIS A 3 42.49 -5.22 -5.73
N LEU A 4 42.47 -4.41 -4.68
CA LEU A 4 41.22 -3.81 -4.13
C LEU A 4 41.03 -2.32 -4.47
N ASN A 5 41.87 -1.72 -5.33
CA ASN A 5 41.78 -0.25 -5.61
C ASN A 5 41.34 0.13 -7.03
N THR A 6 40.90 -0.82 -7.86
CA THR A 6 40.53 -0.52 -9.23
C THR A 6 39.01 -0.39 -9.47
N THR A 7 38.18 -1.00 -8.62
CA THR A 7 36.72 -0.95 -8.74
C THR A 7 36.10 0.35 -8.18
N ALA A 8 36.74 0.95 -7.18
CA ALA A 8 36.28 2.23 -6.61
C ALA A 8 36.50 3.45 -7.55
N LYS A 9 37.43 3.36 -8.49
CA LYS A 9 37.69 4.45 -9.46
C LYS A 9 36.77 4.45 -10.67
N MET A 10 36.15 3.34 -11.05
CA MET A 10 35.21 3.29 -12.17
C MET A 10 33.82 3.82 -11.79
N GLY A 11 33.37 3.65 -10.54
CA GLY A 11 32.10 4.22 -10.06
C GLY A 11 32.07 5.75 -10.07
N ASN A 12 33.19 6.39 -9.76
CA ASN A 12 33.30 7.86 -9.74
C ASN A 12 33.35 8.49 -11.14
N ILE A 13 33.77 7.78 -12.19
CA ILE A 13 33.84 8.32 -13.55
C ILE A 13 32.45 8.35 -14.19
N PHE A 14 31.61 7.35 -13.94
CA PHE A 14 30.22 7.35 -14.44
C PHE A 14 29.33 8.40 -13.77
N SER A 15 29.55 8.73 -12.49
CA SER A 15 28.81 9.78 -11.79
C SER A 15 29.14 11.19 -12.32
N ILE A 16 30.39 11.41 -12.74
CA ILE A 16 30.85 12.70 -13.29
C ILE A 16 30.32 12.92 -14.72
N PHE A 17 30.20 11.86 -15.53
CA PHE A 17 29.62 11.96 -16.87
C PHE A 17 28.12 12.21 -16.86
N ALA A 18 27.37 11.59 -15.92
CA ALA A 18 25.94 11.84 -15.76
C ALA A 18 25.65 13.28 -15.27
N SER A 19 26.48 13.83 -14.39
CA SER A 19 26.35 15.22 -13.92
C SER A 19 26.61 16.24 -15.02
N ASN A 20 27.57 15.98 -15.90
CA ASN A 20 27.90 16.90 -17.00
C ASN A 20 26.89 16.87 -18.16
N ALA A 21 26.26 15.72 -18.42
CA ALA A 21 25.17 15.61 -19.39
C ALA A 21 23.89 16.34 -18.92
N LEU A 22 23.58 16.28 -17.62
CA LEU A 22 22.43 16.98 -17.04
C LEU A 22 22.63 18.51 -17.08
N LEU A 23 23.84 19.00 -16.83
CA LEU A 23 24.22 20.42 -16.93
C LEU A 23 24.14 20.93 -18.38
N ALA A 24 24.55 20.16 -19.37
CA ALA A 24 24.45 20.51 -20.77
C ALA A 24 23.02 20.64 -21.28
N ILE A 25 22.11 19.73 -20.83
CA ILE A 25 20.67 19.80 -21.12
C ILE A 25 20.03 21.02 -20.45
N LEU A 26 20.45 21.36 -19.23
CA LEU A 26 19.98 22.54 -18.53
C LEU A 26 20.37 23.84 -19.24
N PHE A 27 21.56 23.89 -19.82
CA PHE A 27 22.06 25.09 -20.53
C PHE A 27 21.36 25.34 -21.89
N CYS A 28 20.93 24.27 -22.58
CA CYS A 28 20.16 24.38 -23.81
C CYS A 28 18.71 24.85 -23.61
N LEU A 29 18.15 24.66 -22.43
CA LEU A 29 16.74 25.02 -22.10
C LEU A 29 16.61 26.49 -21.62
N ILE A 30 17.71 27.15 -21.26
CA ILE A 30 17.68 28.52 -20.69
C ILE A 30 17.59 29.61 -21.79
N SER A 31 17.74 29.26 -23.08
CA SER A 31 17.87 30.25 -24.17
C SER A 31 16.57 30.72 -24.83
N TYR A 32 15.41 30.25 -24.42
CA TYR A 32 14.14 30.72 -24.98
C TYR A 32 13.26 31.39 -23.90
N GLY A 33 13.33 32.72 -23.89
CA GLY A 33 12.45 33.56 -23.10
C GLY A 33 11.06 33.67 -23.71
N ALA A 34 10.02 33.55 -22.90
CA ALA A 34 8.64 33.78 -23.29
C ALA A 34 7.95 34.79 -22.37
N GLN A 35 7.20 35.70 -22.97
CA GLN A 35 6.33 36.65 -22.30
C GLN A 35 5.02 35.95 -21.84
N ALA A 36 4.60 36.24 -20.62
CA ALA A 36 3.32 35.73 -20.06
C ALA A 36 2.26 36.82 -20.15
N GLN A 37 1.05 36.42 -20.51
CA GLN A 37 -0.19 37.17 -20.28
C GLN A 37 -1.24 36.27 -19.61
N GLU A 38 -1.95 36.85 -18.66
CA GLU A 38 -2.97 36.21 -17.84
C GLU A 38 -4.17 35.70 -18.65
N ILE A 39 -4.56 34.44 -18.47
CA ILE A 39 -5.87 33.92 -18.84
C ILE A 39 -6.41 33.01 -17.74
N ASP A 40 -7.60 33.31 -17.37
CA ASP A 40 -8.43 32.92 -16.25
C ASP A 40 -8.82 31.42 -16.24
N SER A 41 -8.84 30.89 -15.08
CA SER A 41 -9.19 29.57 -14.57
C SER A 41 -10.62 29.04 -14.89
N LEU A 42 -11.09 29.12 -16.12
CA LEU A 42 -12.47 28.77 -16.49
C LEU A 42 -12.79 27.28 -16.39
N LEU A 43 -11.80 26.40 -16.52
CA LEU A 43 -12.02 24.94 -16.46
C LEU A 43 -11.91 24.37 -15.05
N LEU A 44 -11.04 24.92 -14.22
CA LEU A 44 -11.12 24.71 -12.78
C LEU A 44 -12.48 25.21 -12.26
N ARG A 45 -12.99 26.31 -12.81
CA ARG A 45 -14.34 26.81 -12.52
C ARG A 45 -15.48 25.97 -13.12
N GLN A 46 -15.29 25.29 -14.26
CA GLN A 46 -16.31 24.39 -14.82
C GLN A 46 -16.25 22.98 -14.21
N MET A 47 -15.10 22.46 -13.86
CA MET A 47 -15.01 21.32 -12.93
C MET A 47 -15.52 21.72 -11.55
N ASP A 48 -15.25 22.92 -11.07
CA ASP A 48 -15.87 23.52 -9.90
C ASP A 48 -17.36 23.82 -10.12
N SER A 49 -17.87 24.09 -11.32
CA SER A 49 -19.31 24.35 -11.54
C SER A 49 -20.15 23.07 -11.61
N ILE A 50 -19.61 21.95 -12.06
CA ILE A 50 -20.21 20.63 -11.76
C ILE A 50 -20.14 20.35 -10.26
N GLN A 51 -19.10 20.84 -9.58
CA GLN A 51 -18.93 20.81 -8.13
C GLN A 51 -19.77 21.89 -7.41
N GLN A 52 -20.01 23.04 -8.01
CA GLN A 52 -20.80 24.17 -7.47
C GLN A 52 -22.30 23.92 -7.45
N LEU A 53 -22.82 22.99 -8.23
CA LEU A 53 -24.21 22.51 -8.05
C LEU A 53 -24.46 21.90 -6.66
N PHE A 54 -23.38 21.61 -5.92
CA PHE A 54 -23.40 21.11 -4.55
C PHE A 54 -22.86 22.12 -3.51
N GLN A 55 -22.53 23.37 -3.88
CA GLN A 55 -22.11 24.41 -2.95
C GLN A 55 -23.31 25.28 -2.52
N ILE A 56 -23.63 25.22 -1.24
CA ILE A 56 -24.43 26.22 -0.54
C ILE A 56 -23.48 27.22 0.09
N GLU A 57 -23.81 28.51 0.03
CA GLU A 57 -23.06 29.63 0.61
C GLU A 57 -22.55 29.34 2.02
N GLU A 58 -21.27 29.56 2.23
CA GLU A 58 -20.56 29.27 3.45
C GLU A 58 -20.54 30.52 4.35
N ILE A 59 -21.32 30.49 5.43
CA ILE A 59 -21.19 31.44 6.54
C ILE A 59 -19.94 31.10 7.32
N THR A 60 -19.00 32.04 7.40
CA THR A 60 -17.72 31.90 8.09
C THR A 60 -17.91 31.78 9.59
N VAL A 61 -17.88 30.58 10.14
CA VAL A 61 -17.76 30.33 11.57
C VAL A 61 -16.33 29.81 11.86
N LYS A 62 -15.57 30.55 12.63
CA LYS A 62 -14.24 30.17 13.10
C LYS A 62 -14.32 29.00 14.08
N ALA A 63 -13.81 27.92 13.70
CA ALA A 63 -13.47 26.62 14.31
C ALA A 63 -14.05 25.50 13.42
N SER A 64 -13.39 25.25 12.31
CA SER A 64 -13.94 24.33 11.35
C SER A 64 -13.57 22.90 11.68
N LEU A 65 -14.58 22.14 11.96
CA LEU A 65 -14.65 20.69 11.95
C LEU A 65 -14.12 20.12 10.64
N PRO A 66 -13.58 18.89 10.61
CA PRO A 66 -13.33 18.19 9.36
C PRO A 66 -14.66 18.04 8.62
N LYS A 67 -14.93 18.93 7.68
CA LYS A 67 -16.14 18.83 6.85
C LYS A 67 -15.92 17.72 5.83
N THR A 68 -16.54 16.59 6.08
CA THR A 68 -16.67 15.53 5.09
C THR A 68 -17.83 15.85 4.16
N ARG A 69 -17.63 15.72 2.85
CA ARG A 69 -18.67 15.92 1.81
C ARG A 69 -18.54 14.84 0.75
N MET A 70 -19.59 14.57 0.01
CA MET A 70 -19.47 13.77 -1.20
C MET A 70 -19.11 14.68 -2.38
N LYS A 71 -18.20 14.20 -3.22
CA LYS A 71 -17.79 14.83 -4.47
C LYS A 71 -17.84 13.74 -5.54
N GLY A 72 -18.94 13.70 -6.27
CA GLY A 72 -19.26 12.54 -7.09
C GLY A 72 -19.42 11.29 -6.19
N ASP A 73 -18.75 10.22 -6.54
CA ASP A 73 -18.68 8.96 -5.78
C ASP A 73 -17.57 8.93 -4.70
N ALA A 74 -16.82 10.02 -4.56
CA ALA A 74 -15.76 10.16 -3.56
C ALA A 74 -16.29 10.77 -2.26
N ILE A 75 -15.81 10.24 -1.13
CA ILE A 75 -15.95 10.87 0.18
C ILE A 75 -14.75 11.82 0.34
N CYS A 76 -15.01 13.12 0.36
CA CYS A 76 -13.99 14.17 0.50
C CYS A 76 -13.96 14.68 1.93
N THR A 77 -12.82 14.61 2.59
CA THR A 77 -12.57 15.13 3.95
C THR A 77 -11.59 16.28 3.88
N ARG A 78 -12.02 17.47 4.32
CA ARG A 78 -11.16 18.66 4.41
C ARG A 78 -10.22 18.54 5.60
N VAL A 79 -8.92 18.73 5.36
CA VAL A 79 -7.87 18.71 6.38
C VAL A 79 -7.44 20.12 6.75
N ALA A 80 -7.10 20.97 5.77
CA ALA A 80 -6.68 22.35 6.02
C ALA A 80 -7.75 23.14 6.75
N GLY A 81 -7.34 23.82 7.82
CA GLY A 81 -8.23 24.58 8.71
C GLY A 81 -9.14 23.72 9.58
N SER A 82 -8.89 22.41 9.68
CA SER A 82 -9.60 21.48 10.56
C SER A 82 -8.67 20.91 11.63
N VAL A 83 -9.22 20.15 12.57
CA VAL A 83 -8.48 19.43 13.61
C VAL A 83 -7.47 18.45 13.00
N LEU A 84 -7.78 17.88 11.83
CA LEU A 84 -6.92 16.94 11.14
C LEU A 84 -5.60 17.57 10.67
N GLU A 85 -5.54 18.90 10.55
CA GLU A 85 -4.29 19.61 10.23
C GLU A 85 -3.23 19.38 11.30
N GLN A 86 -3.64 19.04 12.52
CA GLN A 86 -2.76 18.75 13.65
C GLN A 86 -2.49 17.24 13.85
N ALA A 87 -2.96 16.40 12.95
CA ALA A 87 -2.87 14.94 13.14
C ALA A 87 -1.45 14.37 13.11
N GLY A 88 -0.50 15.08 12.49
CA GLY A 88 0.89 14.61 12.35
C GLY A 88 1.25 14.34 10.90
N THR A 89 1.23 13.08 10.47
CA THR A 89 1.53 12.66 9.10
C THR A 89 0.26 12.44 8.28
N ALA A 90 0.40 12.22 6.97
CA ALA A 90 -0.74 11.81 6.14
C ALA A 90 -1.33 10.48 6.61
N GLU A 91 -0.51 9.54 7.07
CA GLU A 91 -0.97 8.28 7.65
C GLU A 91 -1.88 8.52 8.86
N ASP A 92 -1.48 9.41 9.75
CA ASP A 92 -2.29 9.82 10.91
C ASP A 92 -3.59 10.52 10.51
N VAL A 93 -3.58 11.31 9.43
CA VAL A 93 -4.79 11.91 8.86
C VAL A 93 -5.71 10.83 8.32
N LEU A 94 -5.16 9.91 7.52
CA LEU A 94 -5.92 8.86 6.86
C LEU A 94 -6.62 7.94 7.85
N SER A 95 -5.96 7.61 8.98
CA SER A 95 -6.59 6.82 10.04
C SER A 95 -7.87 7.44 10.64
N LYS A 96 -8.07 8.75 10.41
CA LYS A 96 -9.22 9.51 10.91
C LYS A 96 -10.22 9.90 9.80
N VAL A 97 -9.94 9.52 8.56
CA VAL A 97 -10.85 9.75 7.44
C VAL A 97 -11.94 8.67 7.44
N PRO A 98 -13.23 9.06 7.29
CA PRO A 98 -14.32 8.10 7.24
C PRO A 98 -14.13 7.04 6.15
N GLY A 99 -14.32 5.77 6.52
CA GLY A 99 -14.16 4.63 5.62
C GLY A 99 -12.74 4.13 5.44
N ILE A 100 -11.78 4.67 6.18
CA ILE A 100 -10.40 4.17 6.29
C ILE A 100 -10.17 3.58 7.68
N VAL A 101 -9.41 2.52 7.76
CA VAL A 101 -8.91 1.91 9.00
C VAL A 101 -7.43 1.59 8.86
N VAL A 102 -6.74 1.51 9.99
CA VAL A 102 -5.37 1.01 10.05
C VAL A 102 -5.39 -0.38 10.63
N LYS A 103 -5.07 -1.38 9.83
CA LYS A 103 -5.05 -2.78 10.25
C LYS A 103 -3.61 -3.29 10.19
N GLN A 104 -3.06 -3.69 11.34
CA GLN A 104 -1.69 -4.19 11.44
C GLN A 104 -0.63 -3.24 10.83
N GLY A 105 -0.79 -1.94 11.03
CA GLY A 105 0.10 -0.91 10.48
C GLY A 105 -0.15 -0.57 8.99
N GLN A 106 -1.09 -1.23 8.33
CA GLN A 106 -1.48 -0.93 6.95
C GLN A 106 -2.79 -0.14 6.91
N ILE A 107 -2.81 0.88 6.08
CA ILE A 107 -4.01 1.69 5.83
C ILE A 107 -4.88 0.95 4.81
N GLU A 108 -6.10 0.63 5.20
CA GLU A 108 -7.09 -0.01 4.33
C GLU A 108 -8.34 0.85 4.18
N VAL A 109 -8.92 0.85 2.99
CA VAL A 109 -10.29 1.29 2.78
C VAL A 109 -11.22 0.16 3.18
N LEU A 110 -12.09 0.41 4.14
CA LEU A 110 -13.00 -0.59 4.72
C LEU A 110 -13.74 -1.39 3.63
N GLY A 111 -13.54 -2.70 3.60
CA GLY A 111 -14.12 -3.60 2.63
C GLY A 111 -13.47 -3.63 1.25
N LYS A 112 -12.41 -2.87 1.02
CA LYS A 112 -11.70 -2.80 -0.26
C LYS A 112 -10.23 -3.19 -0.19
N GLY A 113 -9.68 -3.30 1.03
CA GLY A 113 -8.25 -3.54 1.27
C GLY A 113 -7.40 -2.29 1.06
N THR A 114 -6.13 -2.48 0.77
CA THR A 114 -5.16 -1.40 0.58
C THR A 114 -5.50 -0.57 -0.66
N PRO A 115 -5.71 0.75 -0.54
CA PRO A 115 -5.99 1.61 -1.67
C PRO A 115 -4.71 1.99 -2.42
N ILE A 116 -4.88 2.47 -3.64
CA ILE A 116 -3.84 3.19 -4.35
C ILE A 116 -3.92 4.66 -3.94
N TYR A 117 -2.79 5.21 -3.55
CA TYR A 117 -2.70 6.61 -3.11
C TYR A 117 -2.26 7.50 -4.26
N TYR A 118 -2.87 8.68 -4.31
CA TYR A 118 -2.46 9.76 -5.21
C TYR A 118 -2.24 11.03 -4.39
N ILE A 119 -1.09 11.67 -4.54
CA ILE A 119 -0.80 12.98 -4.01
C ILE A 119 -0.79 13.95 -5.19
N ASN A 120 -1.75 14.87 -5.23
CA ASN A 120 -1.89 15.89 -6.29
C ASN A 120 -1.92 15.29 -7.72
N GLY A 121 -2.59 14.16 -7.88
CA GLY A 121 -2.71 13.47 -9.16
C GLY A 121 -1.57 12.49 -9.48
N ARG A 122 -0.46 12.52 -8.74
CA ARG A 122 0.63 11.55 -8.85
C ARG A 122 0.36 10.34 -7.96
N LYS A 123 0.51 9.14 -8.48
CA LYS A 123 0.46 7.91 -7.69
C LYS A 123 1.63 7.86 -6.71
N VAL A 124 1.35 7.47 -5.48
CA VAL A 124 2.33 7.16 -4.45
C VAL A 124 2.79 5.73 -4.65
N GLU A 125 4.06 5.54 -4.88
CA GLU A 125 4.63 4.24 -5.14
C GLU A 125 5.22 3.60 -3.87
N ASP A 126 5.71 4.41 -2.96
CA ASP A 126 6.22 3.98 -1.66
C ASP A 126 5.31 4.50 -0.55
N PRO A 127 4.64 3.63 0.23
CA PRO A 127 3.82 4.03 1.37
C PRO A 127 4.55 4.90 2.40
N ILE A 128 5.88 4.80 2.50
CA ILE A 128 6.70 5.66 3.35
C ILE A 128 6.49 7.15 3.01
N GLU A 129 6.11 7.47 1.79
CA GLU A 129 5.79 8.84 1.39
C GLU A 129 4.60 9.42 2.17
N LEU A 130 3.64 8.59 2.57
CA LEU A 130 2.51 9.02 3.42
C LEU A 130 2.98 9.36 4.84
N GLN A 131 3.97 8.66 5.35
CA GLN A 131 4.57 8.96 6.65
C GLN A 131 5.38 10.26 6.61
N ARG A 132 5.90 10.62 5.43
CA ARG A 132 6.65 11.87 5.22
C ARG A 132 5.75 13.07 4.98
N LEU A 133 4.62 12.89 4.32
CA LEU A 133 3.67 13.98 4.05
C LEU A 133 3.00 14.40 5.35
N GLN A 134 3.09 15.68 5.66
CA GLN A 134 2.57 16.22 6.91
C GLN A 134 1.11 16.64 6.78
N SER A 135 0.34 16.47 7.85
CA SER A 135 -1.08 16.85 7.90
C SER A 135 -1.31 18.32 7.55
N THR A 136 -0.39 19.20 7.94
CA THR A 136 -0.42 20.65 7.65
C THR A 136 -0.19 20.99 6.18
N GLU A 137 0.31 20.05 5.39
CA GLU A 137 0.48 20.21 3.96
C GLU A 137 -0.76 19.71 3.18
N ILE A 138 -1.68 19.01 3.85
CA ILE A 138 -2.85 18.41 3.23
C ILE A 138 -4.00 19.41 3.23
N LYS A 139 -4.54 19.69 2.05
CA LYS A 139 -5.76 20.48 1.88
C LYS A 139 -7.01 19.63 2.14
N GLU A 140 -7.07 18.49 1.45
CA GLU A 140 -8.21 17.56 1.52
C GLU A 140 -7.79 16.14 1.14
N VAL A 141 -8.56 15.16 1.59
CA VAL A 141 -8.44 13.74 1.24
C VAL A 141 -9.73 13.30 0.59
N GLU A 142 -9.63 12.69 -0.60
CA GLU A 142 -10.77 12.10 -1.33
C GLU A 142 -10.63 10.57 -1.34
N VAL A 143 -11.65 9.86 -0.89
CA VAL A 143 -11.69 8.37 -0.89
C VAL A 143 -12.68 7.92 -1.96
N ILE A 144 -12.17 7.33 -3.04
CA ILE A 144 -12.96 6.75 -4.14
C ILE A 144 -12.99 5.24 -3.95
N ARG A 145 -14.15 4.71 -3.67
CA ARG A 145 -14.33 3.27 -3.36
C ARG A 145 -14.59 2.42 -4.60
N THR A 146 -14.98 3.02 -5.70
CA THR A 146 -15.25 2.34 -6.97
C THR A 146 -14.63 3.15 -8.10
N PRO A 147 -13.29 3.06 -8.29
CA PRO A 147 -12.58 3.87 -9.27
C PRO A 147 -13.07 3.61 -10.69
N GLY A 148 -13.28 4.69 -11.48
CA GLY A 148 -13.71 4.63 -12.89
C GLY A 148 -12.61 4.10 -13.84
N ALA A 149 -12.93 4.10 -15.16
CA ALA A 149 -12.10 3.50 -16.20
C ALA A 149 -10.73 4.19 -16.41
N GLN A 150 -10.60 5.46 -16.04
CA GLN A 150 -9.33 6.20 -16.11
C GLN A 150 -8.25 5.68 -15.16
N TYR A 151 -8.65 4.92 -14.13
CA TYR A 151 -7.73 4.26 -13.21
C TYR A 151 -7.49 2.83 -13.66
N ASN A 152 -6.36 2.27 -13.25
CA ASN A 152 -5.99 0.92 -13.60
C ASN A 152 -7.04 -0.09 -13.10
N ALA A 153 -7.15 -1.21 -13.81
CA ALA A 153 -8.17 -2.20 -13.51
C ALA A 153 -7.98 -2.89 -12.13
N ASP A 154 -6.75 -2.93 -11.60
CA ASP A 154 -6.43 -3.47 -10.27
C ASP A 154 -6.60 -2.47 -9.11
N ALA A 155 -6.97 -1.20 -9.38
CA ALA A 155 -7.32 -0.23 -8.37
C ALA A 155 -8.66 -0.55 -7.71
N ASN A 156 -8.66 -1.24 -6.56
CA ASN A 156 -9.89 -1.56 -5.81
C ASN A 156 -10.48 -0.36 -5.07
N ALA A 157 -9.62 0.54 -4.62
CA ALA A 157 -9.99 1.84 -4.05
C ALA A 157 -8.87 2.85 -4.30
N ILE A 158 -9.20 4.13 -4.28
CA ILE A 158 -8.24 5.21 -4.46
C ILE A 158 -8.40 6.21 -3.33
N VAL A 159 -7.27 6.65 -2.80
CA VAL A 159 -7.17 7.77 -1.87
C VAL A 159 -6.39 8.88 -2.54
N LYS A 160 -7.06 9.99 -2.84
CA LYS A 160 -6.42 11.19 -3.38
C LYS A 160 -6.16 12.17 -2.25
N ILE A 161 -4.93 12.58 -2.13
CA ILE A 161 -4.49 13.62 -1.20
C ILE A 161 -4.15 14.86 -2.01
N ARG A 162 -4.86 15.95 -1.73
CA ARG A 162 -4.52 17.26 -2.29
C ARG A 162 -3.76 18.05 -1.25
N THR A 163 -2.67 18.67 -1.67
CA THR A 163 -1.88 19.53 -0.78
C THR A 163 -2.28 20.99 -0.91
N VAL A 164 -1.89 21.79 0.08
CA VAL A 164 -2.09 23.24 0.08
C VAL A 164 -1.13 23.86 -0.93
N LYS A 165 -1.64 24.69 -1.84
CA LYS A 165 -0.79 25.49 -2.73
C LYS A 165 -0.14 26.61 -1.92
N ARG A 166 1.13 26.87 -2.20
CA ARG A 166 1.85 27.97 -1.62
C ARG A 166 2.09 29.11 -2.62
N GLU A 167 1.98 30.30 -2.14
CA GLU A 167 2.38 31.51 -2.83
C GLU A 167 3.75 31.99 -2.28
N GLY A 168 4.65 32.41 -3.18
CA GLY A 168 5.93 33.02 -2.83
C GLY A 168 7.16 32.23 -3.29
N GLU A 169 8.25 32.99 -3.53
CA GLU A 169 9.58 32.49 -3.86
C GLU A 169 10.42 32.22 -2.61
N GLY A 170 11.47 31.44 -2.73
CA GLY A 170 12.47 31.21 -1.70
C GLY A 170 12.61 29.76 -1.22
N TRP A 171 13.29 29.61 -0.11
CA TRP A 171 13.64 28.33 0.49
C TRP A 171 12.57 27.83 1.46
N GLY A 172 12.36 26.53 1.44
CA GLY A 172 11.63 25.80 2.46
C GLY A 172 12.43 24.62 2.99
N LEU A 173 12.29 24.33 4.26
CA LEU A 173 12.93 23.20 4.95
C LEU A 173 11.87 22.44 5.76
N LEU A 174 11.89 21.12 5.65
CA LEU A 174 11.19 20.20 6.54
C LEU A 174 12.21 19.22 7.11
N ALA A 175 12.33 19.16 8.43
CA ALA A 175 13.13 18.17 9.13
C ALA A 175 12.23 17.43 10.13
N SER A 176 12.32 16.11 10.18
CA SER A 176 11.63 15.33 11.21
C SER A 176 12.45 14.11 11.62
N ILE A 177 12.28 13.75 12.90
CA ILE A 177 12.79 12.52 13.48
C ILE A 177 11.65 11.84 14.22
N ASN A 178 11.56 10.55 14.12
CA ASN A 178 10.60 9.72 14.84
C ASN A 178 11.29 8.48 15.36
N ASP A 179 10.95 8.07 16.54
CA ASP A 179 11.40 6.84 17.16
C ASP A 179 10.21 6.13 17.78
N ALA A 180 10.07 4.82 17.48
CA ALA A 180 9.07 3.95 18.06
C ALA A 180 9.79 2.80 18.77
N TYR A 181 9.67 2.78 20.08
CA TYR A 181 10.36 1.83 20.95
C TYR A 181 9.36 0.90 21.63
N CYS A 182 9.64 -0.42 21.58
CA CYS A 182 8.94 -1.41 22.37
C CYS A 182 9.73 -1.74 23.63
N PRO A 183 9.27 -1.35 24.83
CA PRO A 183 10.03 -1.55 26.07
C PRO A 183 10.27 -3.03 26.41
N ARG A 184 9.34 -3.91 26.02
CA ARG A 184 9.36 -5.32 26.42
C ARG A 184 10.50 -6.10 25.78
N TYR A 185 10.80 -5.83 24.50
CA TYR A 185 11.81 -6.58 23.73
C TYR A 185 12.95 -5.71 23.23
N SER A 186 12.95 -4.43 23.60
CA SER A 186 13.89 -3.44 23.07
C SER A 186 13.89 -3.35 21.54
N ASN A 187 12.74 -3.64 20.93
CA ASN A 187 12.55 -3.40 19.51
C ASN A 187 12.49 -1.90 19.26
N ASN A 188 13.11 -1.44 18.19
CA ASN A 188 13.23 -0.02 17.89
C ASN A 188 13.01 0.23 16.40
N GLN A 189 12.33 1.32 16.09
CA GLN A 189 12.13 1.83 14.74
C GLN A 189 12.44 3.32 14.71
N LEU A 190 13.67 3.66 14.37
CA LEU A 190 14.14 5.03 14.23
C LEU A 190 13.99 5.48 12.78
N GLY A 191 13.41 6.65 12.55
CA GLY A 191 13.29 7.27 11.23
C GLY A 191 13.63 8.74 11.28
N GLY A 192 14.15 9.27 10.17
CA GLY A 192 14.42 10.68 10.04
C GLY A 192 14.39 11.13 8.58
N GLN A 193 14.05 12.39 8.35
CA GLN A 193 14.08 12.98 7.02
C GLN A 193 14.40 14.46 7.05
N ILE A 194 15.02 14.89 5.97
CA ILE A 194 15.27 16.30 5.64
C ILE A 194 14.81 16.50 4.21
N ASN A 195 13.90 17.44 3.99
CA ASN A 195 13.43 17.84 2.68
C ASN A 195 13.66 19.35 2.51
N ILE A 196 14.16 19.72 1.36
CA ILE A 196 14.44 21.11 0.98
C ILE A 196 13.73 21.37 -0.33
N ASN A 197 13.10 22.52 -0.45
CA ASN A 197 12.61 23.02 -1.71
C ASN A 197 13.07 24.46 -1.92
N TYR A 198 13.30 24.80 -3.18
CA TYR A 198 13.65 26.15 -3.59
C TYR A 198 12.81 26.55 -4.80
N ARG A 199 12.06 27.64 -4.65
CA ARG A 199 11.27 28.21 -5.75
C ARG A 199 11.91 29.47 -6.27
N PHE A 200 12.14 29.49 -7.54
CA PHE A 200 12.61 30.65 -8.27
C PHE A 200 11.75 30.87 -9.52
N LYS A 201 10.96 31.93 -9.54
CA LYS A 201 10.00 32.20 -10.64
C LYS A 201 9.10 31.00 -10.91
N ASN A 202 9.20 30.45 -12.11
CA ASN A 202 8.41 29.34 -12.62
C ASN A 202 9.06 27.96 -12.38
N LEU A 203 10.17 27.90 -11.67
CA LEU A 203 10.90 26.68 -11.37
C LEU A 203 10.81 26.35 -9.89
N ASP A 204 10.48 25.09 -9.58
CA ASP A 204 10.58 24.52 -8.25
C ASP A 204 11.62 23.40 -8.25
N PHE A 205 12.62 23.52 -7.40
CA PHE A 205 13.59 22.49 -7.11
C PHE A 205 13.23 21.81 -5.80
N ILE A 206 13.19 20.50 -5.81
CA ILE A 206 12.82 19.68 -4.65
C ILE A 206 13.92 18.67 -4.44
N GLY A 207 14.38 18.51 -3.21
CA GLY A 207 15.34 17.47 -2.84
C GLY A 207 15.15 17.03 -1.41
N GLY A 208 15.53 15.79 -1.12
CA GLY A 208 15.49 15.31 0.23
C GLY A 208 16.11 13.94 0.40
N ILE A 209 16.40 13.65 1.67
CA ILE A 209 16.95 12.38 2.15
C ILE A 209 16.08 11.92 3.30
N ALA A 210 15.74 10.64 3.30
CA ALA A 210 15.14 9.97 4.45
C ALA A 210 15.91 8.70 4.78
N ALA A 211 16.09 8.43 6.05
CA ALA A 211 16.71 7.22 6.56
C ALA A 211 15.78 6.53 7.55
N SER A 212 15.80 5.21 7.58
CA SER A 212 15.11 4.42 8.60
C SER A 212 16.00 3.28 9.05
N ASP A 213 16.02 3.03 10.35
CA ASP A 213 16.67 1.90 11.00
C ASP A 213 15.61 1.15 11.81
N HIS A 214 15.41 -0.11 11.48
CA HIS A 214 14.42 -0.96 12.12
C HIS A 214 15.10 -2.16 12.75
N ARG A 215 14.94 -2.30 14.05
CA ARG A 215 15.51 -3.40 14.84
C ARG A 215 14.41 -4.15 15.56
N LEU A 216 14.20 -5.37 15.13
CA LEU A 216 13.36 -6.36 15.79
C LEU A 216 14.30 -7.31 16.54
N ASN A 217 14.49 -7.08 17.83
CA ASN A 217 15.41 -7.89 18.63
C ASN A 217 14.77 -9.24 19.02
N ARG A 218 13.45 -9.30 19.07
CA ARG A 218 12.76 -10.53 19.39
C ARG A 218 11.31 -10.51 18.90
N PHE A 219 10.91 -11.59 18.24
CA PHE A 219 9.54 -11.96 17.97
C PHE A 219 9.40 -13.45 18.22
N VAL A 220 8.38 -13.89 18.93
CA VAL A 220 8.16 -15.30 19.26
C VAL A 220 6.75 -15.72 18.85
N ALA A 221 6.66 -16.87 18.18
CA ALA A 221 5.39 -17.47 17.82
C ALA A 221 5.47 -18.99 17.91
N LYS A 222 4.34 -19.62 18.19
CA LYS A 222 4.16 -21.05 18.04
C LYS A 222 3.44 -21.34 16.73
N ASN A 223 4.08 -22.13 15.88
CA ASN A 223 3.51 -22.61 14.63
C ASN A 223 3.21 -24.11 14.77
N THR A 224 2.03 -24.53 14.32
CA THR A 224 1.69 -25.95 14.24
C THR A 224 1.32 -26.26 12.81
N GLN A 225 1.90 -27.30 12.26
CA GLN A 225 1.62 -27.83 10.93
C GLN A 225 1.15 -29.27 11.10
N GLU A 226 0.00 -29.57 10.55
CA GLU A 226 -0.58 -30.92 10.57
C GLU A 226 -0.74 -31.39 9.13
N MET A 227 -0.24 -32.57 8.81
CA MET A 227 -0.42 -33.21 7.51
C MET A 227 -0.94 -34.63 7.72
N TYR A 228 -2.02 -34.94 7.04
CA TYR A 228 -2.69 -36.23 7.09
C TYR A 228 -2.63 -36.92 5.74
N ASN A 229 -2.06 -38.10 5.71
CA ASN A 229 -2.04 -39.01 4.58
C ASN A 229 -2.72 -40.32 5.01
N PRO A 230 -3.22 -41.19 4.11
CA PRO A 230 -3.83 -42.47 4.50
C PRO A 230 -2.90 -43.29 5.40
N GLY A 231 -3.32 -43.55 6.63
CA GLY A 231 -2.56 -44.27 7.63
C GLY A 231 -1.40 -43.51 8.29
N LYS A 232 -1.23 -42.20 7.99
CA LYS A 232 -0.12 -41.39 8.50
C LYS A 232 -0.57 -40.01 8.94
N ALA A 233 -0.34 -39.67 10.20
CA ALA A 233 -0.54 -38.32 10.73
C ALA A 233 0.84 -37.73 11.11
N PHE A 234 1.24 -36.67 10.41
CA PHE A 234 2.46 -35.92 10.65
C PHE A 234 2.11 -34.58 11.29
N ILE A 235 2.64 -34.31 12.46
CA ILE A 235 2.38 -33.08 13.20
C ILE A 235 3.71 -32.47 13.60
N GLN A 236 3.98 -31.25 13.12
CA GLN A 236 5.14 -30.45 13.47
C GLN A 236 4.67 -29.29 14.37
N SER A 237 5.29 -29.14 15.53
CA SER A 237 5.04 -28.02 16.45
C SER A 237 6.33 -27.26 16.69
N ALA A 238 6.41 -26.07 16.13
CA ALA A 238 7.59 -25.20 16.14
C ALA A 238 7.40 -24.03 17.10
N GLU A 239 8.38 -23.80 17.97
CA GLU A 239 8.60 -22.49 18.59
C GLU A 239 9.57 -21.70 17.72
N GLN A 240 9.12 -20.52 17.29
CA GLN A 240 9.86 -19.64 16.41
C GLN A 240 10.34 -18.41 17.17
N VAL A 241 11.65 -18.14 17.11
CA VAL A 241 12.25 -16.86 17.54
C VAL A 241 12.85 -16.17 16.32
N TYR A 242 12.42 -14.96 16.04
CA TYR A 242 12.87 -14.18 14.90
C TYR A 242 13.47 -12.86 15.35
N LYS A 243 14.61 -12.51 14.76
CA LYS A 243 15.31 -11.23 14.93
C LYS A 243 15.57 -10.62 13.56
N GLN A 244 15.52 -9.30 13.46
CA GLN A 244 15.80 -8.60 12.22
C GLN A 244 16.42 -7.24 12.48
N HIS A 245 17.40 -6.88 11.66
CA HIS A 245 17.94 -5.54 11.57
C HIS A 245 17.92 -5.10 10.11
N PHE A 246 17.27 -3.98 9.84
CA PHE A 246 17.09 -3.45 8.50
C PHE A 246 17.31 -1.94 8.51
N THR A 247 18.22 -1.44 7.66
CA THR A 247 18.50 -0.02 7.50
C THR A 247 18.35 0.37 6.05
N SER A 248 17.59 1.41 5.77
CA SER A 248 17.40 1.91 4.41
C SER A 248 17.55 3.42 4.32
N MET A 249 17.94 3.89 3.15
CA MET A 249 17.99 5.30 2.76
C MET A 249 17.21 5.53 1.48
N ASN A 250 16.52 6.63 1.43
CA ASN A 250 15.78 7.07 0.26
C ASN A 250 16.18 8.50 -0.08
N TYR A 251 16.52 8.73 -1.33
CA TYR A 251 16.92 10.02 -1.87
C TYR A 251 15.92 10.41 -2.96
N HIS A 252 15.56 11.68 -3.01
CA HIS A 252 14.77 12.18 -4.12
C HIS A 252 15.25 13.56 -4.56
N LEU A 253 15.19 13.78 -5.85
CA LEU A 253 15.45 15.07 -6.51
C LEU A 253 14.35 15.30 -7.54
N GLY A 254 13.92 16.53 -7.70
CA GLY A 254 12.91 16.89 -8.70
C GLY A 254 13.00 18.34 -9.13
N ILE A 255 12.54 18.58 -10.33
CA ILE A 255 12.38 19.90 -10.92
C ILE A 255 10.99 19.96 -11.54
N ASP A 256 10.20 20.94 -11.13
CA ASP A 256 8.92 21.27 -11.74
C ASP A 256 9.02 22.63 -12.41
N TRP A 257 8.59 22.70 -13.65
CA TRP A 257 8.59 23.90 -14.47
C TRP A 257 7.18 24.28 -14.89
N GLN A 258 6.72 25.44 -14.41
CA GLN A 258 5.49 26.07 -14.87
C GLN A 258 5.81 26.86 -16.14
N ILE A 259 5.67 26.24 -17.32
CA ILE A 259 6.03 26.82 -18.61
C ILE A 259 5.15 28.05 -18.90
N SER A 260 3.84 27.90 -18.63
CA SER A 260 2.85 28.95 -18.69
C SER A 260 1.72 28.62 -17.73
N GLU A 261 0.67 29.44 -17.64
CA GLU A 261 -0.51 29.14 -16.81
C GLU A 261 -1.20 27.83 -17.18
N ASN A 262 -1.15 27.46 -18.45
CA ASN A 262 -1.81 26.28 -19.00
C ASN A 262 -0.88 25.10 -19.26
N HIS A 263 0.42 25.25 -19.05
CA HIS A 263 1.40 24.22 -19.36
C HIS A 263 2.41 24.05 -18.24
N SER A 264 2.59 22.84 -17.78
CA SER A 264 3.63 22.48 -16.81
C SER A 264 4.29 21.17 -17.19
N ALA A 265 5.57 21.03 -16.85
CA ALA A 265 6.35 19.84 -17.02
C ALA A 265 7.24 19.63 -15.79
N GLY A 266 7.67 18.41 -15.56
CA GLY A 266 8.61 18.13 -14.47
C GLY A 266 9.28 16.78 -14.64
N VAL A 267 10.41 16.65 -13.93
CA VAL A 267 11.17 15.40 -13.83
C VAL A 267 11.49 15.16 -12.37
N ARG A 268 11.32 13.93 -11.93
CA ARG A 268 11.67 13.47 -10.58
C ARG A 268 12.48 12.18 -10.65
N MET A 269 13.46 12.07 -9.81
CA MET A 269 14.30 10.90 -9.63
C MET A 269 14.27 10.50 -8.16
N GLU A 270 14.07 9.22 -7.91
CA GLU A 270 14.13 8.62 -6.58
C GLU A 270 15.11 7.46 -6.60
N ARG A 271 15.84 7.30 -5.52
CA ARG A 271 16.69 6.15 -5.27
C ARG A 271 16.44 5.62 -3.87
N GLN A 272 16.25 4.33 -3.77
CA GLN A 272 16.20 3.60 -2.51
C GLN A 272 17.40 2.67 -2.42
N ASP A 273 18.14 2.79 -1.33
CA ASP A 273 19.25 1.89 -0.99
C ASP A 273 18.95 1.23 0.36
N ASN A 274 19.09 -0.09 0.40
CA ASN A 274 19.10 -0.83 1.65
C ASN A 274 20.56 -1.08 2.04
N LEU A 275 20.96 -0.55 3.18
CA LEU A 275 22.35 -0.55 3.65
C LEU A 275 22.66 -1.77 4.50
N ILE A 276 21.69 -2.21 5.28
CA ILE A 276 21.77 -3.37 6.16
C ILE A 276 20.48 -4.15 6.02
N GLY A 277 20.59 -5.44 5.76
CA GLY A 277 19.48 -6.37 5.81
C GLY A 277 19.99 -7.67 6.42
N HIS A 278 19.66 -7.92 7.68
CA HIS A 278 20.05 -9.12 8.41
C HIS A 278 18.86 -9.66 9.18
N SER A 279 18.63 -10.97 9.08
CA SER A 279 17.67 -11.65 9.94
C SER A 279 18.24 -12.97 10.47
N ASP A 280 17.81 -13.35 11.66
CA ASP A 280 18.16 -14.57 12.35
C ASP A 280 16.87 -15.24 12.82
N LEU A 281 16.53 -16.34 12.19
CA LEU A 281 15.36 -17.16 12.49
C LEU A 281 15.82 -18.43 13.18
N TYR A 282 15.37 -18.63 14.40
CA TYR A 282 15.56 -19.87 15.15
C TYR A 282 14.22 -20.59 15.28
N LEU A 283 14.20 -21.88 14.97
CA LEU A 283 13.06 -22.78 15.11
C LEU A 283 13.47 -23.94 16.00
N SER A 284 12.65 -24.24 17.01
CA SER A 284 12.77 -25.46 17.80
C SER A 284 11.49 -26.29 17.59
N ASP A 285 11.62 -27.41 16.89
CA ASP A 285 10.52 -28.20 16.39
C ASP A 285 10.44 -29.55 17.06
N THR A 286 9.23 -29.95 17.46
CA THR A 286 8.91 -31.34 17.79
C THR A 286 8.07 -31.91 16.66
N VAL A 287 8.55 -32.99 16.05
CA VAL A 287 7.86 -33.69 14.98
C VAL A 287 7.30 -34.99 15.52
N MET A 288 6.01 -35.18 15.34
CA MET A 288 5.27 -36.39 15.75
C MET A 288 4.74 -37.14 14.52
N LEU A 289 4.94 -38.43 14.50
CA LEU A 289 4.38 -39.33 13.49
C LEU A 289 3.45 -40.33 14.18
N ASN A 290 2.15 -40.31 13.79
CA ASN A 290 1.11 -41.15 14.39
C ASN A 290 1.06 -41.04 15.93
N GLY A 291 1.30 -39.85 16.49
CA GLY A 291 1.28 -39.60 17.93
C GLY A 291 2.55 -39.98 18.69
N GLN A 292 3.58 -40.48 18.00
CA GLN A 292 4.89 -40.75 18.61
C GLN A 292 5.92 -39.71 18.16
N ALA A 293 6.81 -39.28 19.04
CA ALA A 293 7.89 -38.38 18.70
C ALA A 293 8.82 -39.07 17.67
N SER A 294 8.99 -38.45 16.51
CA SER A 294 9.76 -38.96 15.39
C SER A 294 11.06 -38.19 15.19
N ASP A 295 11.05 -36.86 15.42
CA ASP A 295 12.22 -36.01 15.29
C ASP A 295 12.15 -34.82 16.26
N LEU A 296 13.31 -34.36 16.67
CA LEU A 296 13.54 -33.09 17.33
C LEU A 296 14.48 -32.30 16.42
N LEU A 297 13.92 -31.21 15.85
CA LEU A 297 14.67 -30.37 14.92
C LEU A 297 14.96 -29.00 15.54
N GLU A 298 16.20 -28.65 15.62
CA GLU A 298 16.65 -27.27 15.84
C GLU A 298 17.18 -26.72 14.52
N SER A 299 16.60 -25.64 14.07
CA SER A 299 16.97 -24.98 12.82
C SER A 299 17.29 -23.52 13.08
N ARG A 300 18.39 -23.05 12.54
CA ARG A 300 18.79 -21.65 12.55
C ARG A 300 19.10 -21.17 11.15
N SER A 301 18.35 -20.20 10.68
CA SER A 301 18.55 -19.56 9.39
C SER A 301 19.02 -18.13 9.56
N ILE A 302 20.25 -17.86 9.12
CA ILE A 302 20.83 -16.52 9.09
C ILE A 302 20.74 -16.01 7.66
N THR A 303 19.98 -14.93 7.46
CA THR A 303 19.78 -14.32 6.16
C THR A 303 20.45 -12.96 6.10
N THR A 304 21.21 -12.70 5.04
CA THR A 304 21.70 -11.38 4.66
C THR A 304 21.02 -10.96 3.36
N SER A 305 20.55 -9.73 3.31
CA SER A 305 19.83 -9.19 2.15
C SER A 305 20.31 -7.79 1.83
N ASP A 306 20.56 -7.52 0.56
CA ASP A 306 20.73 -6.14 0.08
C ASP A 306 19.38 -5.40 0.05
N GLY A 307 18.28 -6.10 0.43
CA GLY A 307 16.92 -5.59 0.34
C GLY A 307 16.53 -5.21 -1.09
N LEU A 308 15.53 -4.36 -1.22
CA LEU A 308 15.09 -3.84 -2.50
C LEU A 308 15.80 -2.52 -2.82
N ASN A 309 16.85 -2.57 -3.64
CA ASN A 309 17.49 -1.38 -4.18
C ASN A 309 16.78 -0.94 -5.47
N SER A 310 16.43 0.31 -5.58
CA SER A 310 15.64 0.76 -6.73
C SER A 310 15.99 2.16 -7.21
N TRP A 311 15.77 2.37 -8.52
CA TRP A 311 15.76 3.67 -9.18
C TRP A 311 14.41 3.92 -9.81
N LEU A 312 13.84 5.09 -9.59
CA LEU A 312 12.64 5.56 -10.25
C LEU A 312 12.94 6.91 -10.90
N VAL A 313 12.67 7.00 -12.19
CA VAL A 313 12.68 8.27 -12.93
C VAL A 313 11.30 8.49 -13.49
N GLN A 314 10.71 9.63 -13.18
CA GLN A 314 9.38 10.03 -13.63
C GLN A 314 9.45 11.35 -14.36
N ALA A 315 8.79 11.45 -15.50
CA ALA A 315 8.60 12.69 -16.23
C ALA A 315 7.11 12.91 -16.50
N TYR A 316 6.66 14.13 -16.41
CA TYR A 316 5.30 14.49 -16.75
C TYR A 316 5.20 15.75 -17.57
N TYR A 317 4.12 15.84 -18.33
CA TYR A 317 3.66 17.05 -18.96
C TYR A 317 2.15 17.18 -18.82
N THR A 318 1.70 18.34 -18.37
CA THR A 318 0.28 18.71 -18.37
C THR A 318 0.10 19.96 -19.20
N GLY A 319 -0.90 19.98 -20.06
CA GLY A 319 -1.14 21.10 -20.93
C GLY A 319 -2.61 21.25 -21.30
N LYS A 320 -3.02 22.48 -21.61
CA LYS A 320 -4.35 22.80 -22.10
C LYS A 320 -4.23 23.57 -23.41
N ILE A 321 -4.81 23.01 -24.46
CA ILE A 321 -4.91 23.63 -25.78
C ILE A 321 -6.40 23.83 -26.10
N ARG A 322 -6.86 25.08 -26.08
CA ARG A 322 -8.28 25.42 -26.17
C ARG A 322 -9.10 24.69 -25.10
N GLN A 323 -9.97 23.76 -25.52
CA GLN A 323 -10.82 22.97 -24.60
C GLN A 323 -10.22 21.61 -24.24
N LEU A 324 -9.14 21.16 -24.93
CA LEU A 324 -8.50 19.88 -24.67
C LEU A 324 -7.45 20.02 -23.57
N GLU A 325 -7.54 19.17 -22.57
CA GLU A 325 -6.52 19.02 -21.54
C GLU A 325 -5.75 17.71 -21.76
N PHE A 326 -4.43 17.78 -21.63
CA PHE A 326 -3.53 16.66 -21.83
C PHE A 326 -2.77 16.41 -20.53
N ASN A 327 -2.65 15.16 -20.17
CA ASN A 327 -1.79 14.70 -19.08
C ASN A 327 -1.00 13.51 -19.59
N LEU A 328 0.31 13.71 -19.80
CA LEU A 328 1.26 12.67 -20.19
C LEU A 328 2.19 12.38 -19.03
N ASN A 329 2.37 11.11 -18.71
CA ASN A 329 3.28 10.64 -17.69
C ASN A 329 4.12 9.51 -18.25
N LEU A 330 5.43 9.53 -17.94
CA LEU A 330 6.41 8.54 -18.34
C LEU A 330 7.22 8.13 -17.13
N ASP A 331 7.35 6.82 -16.89
CA ASP A 331 8.08 6.27 -15.77
C ASP A 331 9.10 5.23 -16.25
N TYR A 332 10.29 5.27 -15.67
CA TYR A 332 11.27 4.20 -15.69
C TYR A 332 11.54 3.73 -14.28
N TYR A 333 11.48 2.42 -14.06
CA TYR A 333 11.74 1.82 -12.75
C TYR A 333 12.68 0.63 -12.90
N HIS A 334 13.75 0.65 -12.13
CA HIS A 334 14.71 -0.44 -12.02
C HIS A 334 14.75 -0.95 -10.59
N THR A 335 14.78 -2.27 -10.42
CA THR A 335 14.93 -2.90 -9.10
C THR A 335 16.03 -3.95 -9.14
N HIS A 336 16.75 -4.04 -8.03
CA HIS A 336 17.71 -5.10 -7.76
C HIS A 336 17.49 -5.60 -6.33
N GLN A 337 17.42 -6.92 -6.17
CA GLN A 337 17.33 -7.57 -4.88
C GLN A 337 18.25 -8.79 -4.86
N ARG A 338 19.00 -8.95 -3.78
CA ARG A 338 19.81 -10.12 -3.53
C ARG A 338 19.62 -10.56 -2.07
N GLU A 339 19.46 -11.85 -1.89
CA GLU A 339 19.31 -12.48 -0.58
C GLU A 339 20.17 -13.73 -0.52
N GLN A 340 20.88 -13.92 0.57
CA GLN A 340 21.67 -15.10 0.86
C GLN A 340 21.32 -15.58 2.26
N ALA A 341 21.07 -16.88 2.41
CA ALA A 341 20.79 -17.46 3.70
C ALA A 341 21.62 -18.75 3.91
N VAL A 342 22.04 -18.95 5.15
CA VAL A 342 22.62 -20.22 5.62
C VAL A 342 21.66 -20.76 6.66
N THR A 343 21.16 -21.96 6.43
CA THR A 343 20.24 -22.66 7.34
C THR A 343 20.94 -23.92 7.86
N ASP A 344 21.30 -23.88 9.13
CA ASP A 344 21.87 -25.02 9.85
C ASP A 344 20.74 -25.75 10.58
N GLU A 345 20.67 -27.06 10.39
CA GLU A 345 19.65 -27.93 10.99
C GLU A 345 20.33 -29.06 11.77
N ILE A 346 19.95 -29.21 13.04
CA ILE A 346 20.31 -30.31 13.91
C ILE A 346 19.07 -31.14 14.18
N SER A 347 19.09 -32.41 13.81
CA SER A 347 17.93 -33.31 13.94
C SER A 347 18.40 -34.63 14.57
N THR A 348 17.47 -35.40 15.10
CA THR A 348 17.72 -36.75 15.59
C THR A 348 18.18 -37.69 14.49
N ALA A 349 17.84 -37.43 13.21
CA ALA A 349 18.20 -38.28 12.09
C ALA A 349 19.58 -37.92 11.49
N ASP A 350 19.81 -36.63 11.20
CA ASP A 350 21.04 -36.13 10.59
C ASP A 350 21.18 -34.62 10.77
N ASN A 351 22.38 -34.12 10.67
CA ASN A 351 22.63 -32.69 10.61
C ASN A 351 22.88 -32.25 9.18
N ARG A 352 22.38 -31.09 8.81
CA ARG A 352 22.61 -30.50 7.48
C ARG A 352 22.83 -29.00 7.55
N SER A 353 23.51 -28.47 6.56
CA SER A 353 23.64 -27.05 6.32
C SER A 353 23.26 -26.78 4.87
N VAL A 354 22.34 -25.84 4.66
CA VAL A 354 21.85 -25.46 3.34
C VAL A 354 22.13 -23.98 3.10
N GLU A 355 22.92 -23.70 2.08
CA GLU A 355 23.16 -22.34 1.62
C GLU A 355 22.21 -22.00 0.46
N THR A 356 21.46 -20.92 0.59
CA THR A 356 20.58 -20.43 -0.47
C THR A 356 21.01 -19.05 -0.96
N SER A 357 20.86 -18.83 -2.27
CA SER A 357 21.07 -17.54 -2.89
C SER A 357 19.92 -17.22 -3.84
N SER A 358 19.27 -16.11 -3.62
CA SER A 358 18.20 -15.58 -4.47
C SER A 358 18.61 -14.23 -5.03
N ARG A 359 18.37 -14.01 -6.33
CA ARG A 359 18.58 -12.73 -7.00
C ARG A 359 17.42 -12.41 -7.90
N ALA A 360 17.01 -11.15 -7.88
CA ALA A 360 15.96 -10.65 -8.75
C ALA A 360 16.31 -9.25 -9.29
N ASP A 361 16.30 -9.12 -10.62
CA ASP A 361 16.53 -7.87 -11.35
C ASP A 361 15.29 -7.54 -12.17
N GLY A 362 14.76 -6.34 -12.04
CA GLY A 362 13.56 -5.88 -12.74
C GLY A 362 13.76 -4.56 -13.44
N ASN A 363 13.24 -4.44 -14.67
CA ASN A 363 13.14 -3.19 -15.40
C ASN A 363 11.72 -2.99 -15.89
N MET A 364 11.17 -1.80 -15.68
CA MET A 364 9.84 -1.42 -16.13
C MET A 364 9.86 -0.06 -16.81
N TYR A 365 9.18 0.02 -17.94
CA TYR A 365 8.88 1.26 -18.65
C TYR A 365 7.37 1.43 -18.70
N ALA A 366 6.88 2.60 -18.31
CA ALA A 366 5.45 2.89 -18.33
C ALA A 366 5.18 4.24 -18.96
N GLY A 367 4.06 4.32 -19.68
CA GLY A 367 3.57 5.57 -20.25
C GLY A 367 2.06 5.64 -20.16
N LYS A 368 1.52 6.80 -19.81
CA LYS A 368 0.09 7.05 -19.73
C LYS A 368 -0.25 8.41 -20.28
N LEU A 369 -1.17 8.44 -21.23
CA LEU A 369 -1.75 9.66 -21.79
C LEU A 369 -3.23 9.70 -21.43
N VAL A 370 -3.68 10.80 -20.84
CA VAL A 370 -5.09 11.11 -20.61
C VAL A 370 -5.44 12.41 -21.32
N ILE A 371 -6.53 12.41 -22.06
CA ILE A 371 -7.11 13.58 -22.73
C ILE A 371 -8.47 13.83 -22.12
N ALA A 372 -8.71 15.04 -21.65
CA ALA A 372 -10.01 15.48 -21.18
C ALA A 372 -10.61 16.52 -22.13
N TYR A 373 -11.89 16.32 -22.45
CA TYR A 373 -12.67 17.23 -23.30
C TYR A 373 -13.98 17.62 -22.61
N PRO A 374 -14.10 18.83 -22.09
CA PRO A 374 -15.35 19.33 -21.54
C PRO A 374 -16.31 19.66 -22.68
N SER A 375 -17.55 19.19 -22.57
CA SER A 375 -18.66 19.47 -23.47
C SER A 375 -19.80 20.15 -22.71
N LYS A 376 -20.82 20.61 -23.43
CA LYS A 376 -22.02 21.26 -22.82
C LYS A 376 -22.81 20.33 -21.89
N ILE A 377 -22.74 19.03 -22.08
CA ILE A 377 -23.50 18.00 -21.34
C ILE A 377 -22.65 17.19 -20.37
N GLY A 378 -21.33 17.39 -20.38
CA GLY A 378 -20.44 16.63 -19.50
C GLY A 378 -18.98 16.68 -19.89
N ILE A 379 -18.17 15.80 -19.31
CA ILE A 379 -16.73 15.71 -19.56
C ILE A 379 -16.40 14.31 -20.06
N LEU A 380 -15.72 14.25 -21.21
CA LEU A 380 -15.11 13.03 -21.73
C LEU A 380 -13.66 12.94 -21.27
N HIS A 381 -13.25 11.83 -20.67
CA HIS A 381 -11.85 11.45 -20.52
C HIS A 381 -11.60 10.24 -21.42
N ALA A 382 -10.53 10.30 -22.20
CA ALA A 382 -10.07 9.17 -22.99
C ALA A 382 -8.55 9.05 -22.86
N GLY A 383 -8.02 7.85 -22.98
CA GLY A 383 -6.59 7.69 -22.81
C GLY A 383 -6.08 6.31 -23.17
N ALA A 384 -4.75 6.23 -23.17
CA ALA A 384 -4.03 5.00 -23.37
C ALA A 384 -2.90 4.86 -22.34
N GLU A 385 -2.56 3.62 -22.03
CA GLU A 385 -1.51 3.28 -21.10
C GLU A 385 -0.72 2.08 -21.60
N VAL A 386 0.59 2.11 -21.41
CA VAL A 386 1.48 1.00 -21.71
C VAL A 386 2.38 0.73 -20.53
N SER A 387 2.59 -0.54 -20.21
CA SER A 387 3.57 -1.00 -19.24
C SER A 387 4.35 -2.16 -19.81
N LEU A 388 5.65 -2.05 -19.84
CA LEU A 388 6.57 -3.05 -20.35
C LEU A 388 7.51 -3.45 -19.23
N LEU A 389 7.41 -4.70 -18.77
CA LEU A 389 8.22 -5.22 -17.68
C LEU A 389 9.05 -6.41 -18.14
N MET A 390 10.31 -6.40 -17.74
CA MET A 390 11.21 -7.55 -17.77
C MET A 390 11.79 -7.79 -16.39
N ARG A 391 11.66 -9.03 -15.89
CA ARG A 391 12.24 -9.47 -14.62
C ARG A 391 13.05 -10.74 -14.83
N HIS A 392 14.21 -10.79 -14.20
CA HIS A 392 15.09 -11.94 -14.18
C HIS A 392 15.26 -12.41 -12.75
N ASN A 393 14.99 -13.69 -12.49
CA ASN A 393 15.15 -14.29 -11.17
C ASN A 393 16.14 -15.46 -11.28
N GLN A 394 16.94 -15.63 -10.23
CA GLN A 394 17.85 -16.75 -10.05
C GLN A 394 17.69 -17.28 -8.63
N TYR A 395 17.69 -18.59 -8.47
CA TYR A 395 17.68 -19.27 -7.19
C TYR A 395 18.64 -20.45 -7.21
N LEU A 396 19.43 -20.55 -6.16
CA LEU A 396 20.39 -21.65 -5.93
C LEU A 396 20.27 -22.12 -4.49
N ALA A 397 20.27 -23.43 -4.28
CA ALA A 397 20.37 -24.05 -2.95
C ALA A 397 21.48 -25.11 -2.98
N ILE A 398 22.49 -24.93 -2.17
CA ILE A 398 23.63 -25.85 -2.00
C ILE A 398 23.42 -26.62 -0.70
N GLY A 399 23.68 -27.92 -0.70
CA GLY A 399 23.40 -28.79 0.46
C GLY A 399 21.96 -29.29 0.54
N SER A 400 21.18 -29.05 -0.51
CA SER A 400 19.77 -29.47 -0.66
C SER A 400 19.57 -30.17 -2.02
N PRO A 401 18.62 -31.13 -2.15
CA PRO A 401 18.26 -31.73 -3.42
C PRO A 401 17.49 -30.80 -4.37
N ILE A 402 17.17 -29.58 -3.95
CA ILE A 402 16.40 -28.64 -4.76
C ILE A 402 17.24 -28.16 -5.94
N PRO A 403 16.73 -28.29 -7.19
CA PRO A 403 17.46 -27.84 -8.37
C PRO A 403 17.58 -26.31 -8.41
N ALA A 404 18.71 -25.83 -8.91
CA ALA A 404 18.85 -24.41 -9.25
C ALA A 404 17.82 -24.03 -10.32
N ASP A 405 17.24 -22.83 -10.20
CA ASP A 405 16.33 -22.28 -11.19
C ASP A 405 16.74 -20.87 -11.63
N THR A 406 16.52 -20.61 -12.89
CA THR A 406 16.65 -19.30 -13.49
C THR A 406 15.42 -19.00 -14.33
N SER A 407 14.72 -17.94 -14.02
CA SER A 407 13.51 -17.60 -14.74
C SER A 407 13.55 -16.17 -15.28
N ARG A 408 12.90 -15.98 -16.43
CA ARG A 408 12.71 -14.68 -17.05
C ARG A 408 11.23 -14.45 -17.27
N ILE A 409 10.73 -13.35 -16.71
CA ILE A 409 9.33 -12.94 -16.83
C ILE A 409 9.29 -11.67 -17.69
N ARG A 410 8.37 -11.67 -18.67
CA ARG A 410 7.94 -10.49 -19.41
C ARG A 410 6.45 -10.32 -19.19
N ASP A 411 6.04 -9.12 -18.81
CA ASP A 411 4.62 -8.79 -18.58
C ASP A 411 4.34 -7.43 -19.22
N ASN A 412 3.78 -7.46 -20.42
CA ASN A 412 3.47 -6.27 -21.20
C ASN A 412 1.97 -6.03 -21.16
N ILE A 413 1.56 -4.86 -20.71
CA ILE A 413 0.17 -4.46 -20.55
C ILE A 413 -0.09 -3.25 -21.44
N TYR A 414 -1.11 -3.35 -22.30
CA TYR A 414 -1.58 -2.27 -23.17
C TYR A 414 -3.04 -2.00 -22.82
N GLY A 415 -3.34 -0.79 -22.37
CA GLY A 415 -4.67 -0.37 -21.97
C GLY A 415 -5.17 0.82 -22.77
N VAL A 416 -6.44 0.80 -23.15
CA VAL A 416 -7.16 1.96 -23.65
C VAL A 416 -8.44 2.13 -22.85
N PHE A 417 -8.83 3.37 -22.59
CA PHE A 417 -10.01 3.65 -21.79
C PHE A 417 -10.72 4.91 -22.24
N ALA A 418 -12.02 4.94 -21.98
CA ALA A 418 -12.83 6.15 -22.07
C ALA A 418 -13.84 6.16 -20.93
N ASP A 419 -14.07 7.31 -20.34
CA ASP A 419 -15.16 7.57 -19.42
C ASP A 419 -15.85 8.90 -19.73
N TYR A 420 -17.16 8.93 -19.55
CA TYR A 420 -17.96 10.12 -19.78
C TYR A 420 -18.84 10.41 -18.57
N GLY A 421 -18.69 11.61 -18.03
CA GLY A 421 -19.52 12.12 -16.96
C GLY A 421 -20.65 13.00 -17.50
N PHE A 422 -21.89 12.54 -17.37
CA PHE A 422 -23.10 13.26 -17.76
C PHE A 422 -23.67 14.07 -16.60
N ASN A 423 -23.88 15.35 -16.77
CA ASN A 423 -24.64 16.15 -15.84
C ASN A 423 -26.13 16.06 -16.20
N ILE A 424 -26.96 15.42 -15.37
CA ILE A 424 -28.41 15.31 -15.55
C ILE A 424 -29.05 16.39 -14.69
N PRO A 425 -29.58 17.46 -15.30
CA PRO A 425 -30.15 18.59 -14.57
C PRO A 425 -31.20 18.15 -13.54
N LYS A 426 -31.06 18.63 -12.29
CA LYS A 426 -31.94 18.32 -11.14
C LYS A 426 -31.89 16.87 -10.64
N ALA A 427 -31.27 15.94 -11.35
CA ALA A 427 -31.19 14.52 -10.97
C ALA A 427 -29.83 14.14 -10.39
N GLY A 428 -28.69 14.62 -10.95
CA GLY A 428 -27.38 14.28 -10.49
C GLY A 428 -26.35 14.10 -11.60
N VAL A 429 -25.28 13.35 -11.31
CA VAL A 429 -24.18 13.06 -12.25
C VAL A 429 -24.11 11.56 -12.48
N LEU A 430 -24.16 11.15 -13.75
CA LEU A 430 -23.94 9.77 -14.19
C LEU A 430 -22.57 9.68 -14.85
N ASN A 431 -21.67 8.87 -14.33
CA ASN A 431 -20.40 8.54 -14.98
C ASN A 431 -20.48 7.12 -15.53
N VAL A 432 -20.04 6.94 -16.78
CA VAL A 432 -19.94 5.62 -17.42
C VAL A 432 -18.57 5.50 -18.06
N GLY A 433 -17.89 4.42 -17.81
CA GLY A 433 -16.55 4.20 -18.30
C GLY A 433 -16.31 2.77 -18.77
N LEU A 434 -15.43 2.64 -19.74
CA LEU A 434 -14.97 1.35 -20.27
C LEU A 434 -13.46 1.36 -20.41
N ARG A 435 -12.81 0.32 -19.91
CA ARG A 435 -11.39 0.07 -20.10
C ARG A 435 -11.19 -1.29 -20.74
N TYR A 436 -10.37 -1.35 -21.77
CA TYR A 436 -9.89 -2.58 -22.40
C TYR A 436 -8.40 -2.71 -22.14
N GLU A 437 -7.98 -3.93 -21.79
CA GLU A 437 -6.57 -4.26 -21.61
C GLU A 437 -6.21 -5.54 -22.38
N CYS A 438 -5.07 -5.46 -23.05
CA CYS A 438 -4.38 -6.59 -23.65
C CYS A 438 -3.09 -6.83 -22.85
N THR A 439 -2.92 -8.05 -22.31
CA THR A 439 -1.73 -8.43 -21.55
C THR A 439 -1.01 -9.57 -22.25
N ASP A 440 0.25 -9.35 -22.67
CA ASP A 440 1.16 -10.39 -23.17
C ASP A 440 2.11 -10.79 -22.03
N PHE A 441 1.78 -11.91 -21.38
CA PHE A 441 2.56 -12.48 -20.28
C PHE A 441 3.38 -13.66 -20.78
N ARG A 442 4.67 -13.67 -20.45
CA ARG A 442 5.58 -14.79 -20.75
C ARG A 442 6.50 -15.03 -19.55
N SER A 443 6.49 -16.27 -19.06
CA SER A 443 7.43 -16.75 -18.06
C SER A 443 8.20 -17.93 -18.64
N ARG A 444 9.51 -17.84 -18.65
CA ARG A 444 10.39 -18.92 -19.12
C ARG A 444 11.38 -19.26 -18.02
N SER A 445 11.41 -20.52 -17.63
CA SER A 445 12.36 -21.10 -16.69
C SER A 445 13.14 -22.25 -17.33
N LEU A 446 14.02 -22.87 -16.57
CA LEU A 446 14.73 -24.07 -17.00
C LEU A 446 13.79 -25.27 -17.24
N GLN A 447 12.66 -25.31 -16.54
CA GLN A 447 11.73 -26.44 -16.51
C GLN A 447 10.46 -26.23 -17.33
N ALA A 448 10.03 -24.98 -17.52
CA ALA A 448 8.75 -24.67 -18.16
C ALA A 448 8.74 -23.32 -18.87
N GLU A 449 7.89 -23.22 -19.91
CA GLU A 449 7.56 -21.96 -20.55
C GLU A 449 6.02 -21.75 -20.52
N VAL A 450 5.61 -20.61 -19.98
CA VAL A 450 4.20 -20.20 -19.94
C VAL A 450 4.04 -18.94 -20.78
N LYS A 451 3.12 -19.01 -21.77
CA LYS A 451 2.75 -17.86 -22.63
C LYS A 451 1.25 -17.65 -22.55
N ARG A 452 0.83 -16.42 -22.28
CA ARG A 452 -0.60 -16.07 -22.21
C ARG A 452 -0.82 -14.71 -22.83
N LEU A 453 -1.74 -14.65 -23.78
CA LEU A 453 -2.29 -13.40 -24.29
C LEU A 453 -3.71 -13.27 -23.76
N MET A 454 -3.95 -12.24 -22.96
CA MET A 454 -5.23 -12.04 -22.26
C MET A 454 -5.87 -10.74 -22.73
N HIS A 455 -7.16 -10.80 -23.04
CA HIS A 455 -7.98 -9.66 -23.41
C HIS A 455 -9.08 -9.47 -22.39
N ASN A 456 -9.12 -8.34 -21.72
CA ASN A 456 -10.07 -8.08 -20.65
C ASN A 456 -10.76 -6.74 -20.85
N VAL A 457 -12.04 -6.69 -20.49
CA VAL A 457 -12.86 -5.48 -20.51
C VAL A 457 -13.34 -5.18 -19.09
N TYR A 458 -13.15 -3.95 -18.67
CA TYR A 458 -13.47 -3.47 -17.32
C TYR A 458 -14.46 -2.30 -17.41
N PRO A 459 -15.78 -2.58 -17.41
CA PRO A 459 -16.81 -1.55 -17.35
C PRO A 459 -16.89 -0.93 -15.96
N SER A 460 -17.30 0.35 -15.90
CA SER A 460 -17.64 1.05 -14.67
C SER A 460 -18.81 2.00 -14.90
N ALA A 461 -19.66 2.16 -13.88
CA ALA A 461 -20.73 3.12 -13.86
C ALA A 461 -20.95 3.66 -12.45
N SER A 462 -21.20 4.95 -12.30
CA SER A 462 -21.61 5.54 -11.01
C SER A 462 -22.65 6.63 -11.23
N PHE A 463 -23.67 6.63 -10.38
CA PHE A 463 -24.70 7.67 -10.35
C PHE A 463 -24.69 8.35 -8.98
N CYS A 464 -24.47 9.65 -8.97
CA CYS A 464 -24.39 10.46 -7.77
C CYS A 464 -25.55 11.45 -7.76
N THR A 465 -26.28 11.54 -6.65
CA THR A 465 -27.45 12.41 -6.51
C THR A 465 -27.50 13.03 -5.12
N ARG A 466 -28.30 14.09 -5.00
CA ARG A 466 -28.63 14.71 -3.74
C ARG A 466 -30.13 14.85 -3.61
N ILE A 467 -30.70 14.29 -2.55
CA ILE A 467 -32.13 14.36 -2.23
C ILE A 467 -32.23 15.08 -0.88
N GLY A 468 -32.68 16.34 -0.94
CA GLY A 468 -32.71 17.19 0.26
C GLY A 468 -31.32 17.38 0.86
N GLN A 469 -31.11 16.90 2.11
CA GLN A 469 -29.83 16.95 2.82
C GLN A 469 -29.03 15.66 2.69
N VAL A 470 -29.56 14.64 2.01
CA VAL A 470 -28.88 13.35 1.82
C VAL A 470 -28.15 13.37 0.48
N GLU A 471 -26.82 13.15 0.52
CA GLU A 471 -25.99 12.89 -0.65
C GLU A 471 -25.87 11.38 -0.81
N GLY A 472 -26.04 10.87 -2.04
CA GLY A 472 -26.00 9.44 -2.31
C GLY A 472 -25.24 9.10 -3.59
N ALA A 473 -24.65 7.92 -3.63
CA ALA A 473 -24.02 7.36 -4.83
C ALA A 473 -24.32 5.87 -4.93
N LEU A 474 -24.63 5.43 -6.14
CA LEU A 474 -24.70 4.03 -6.55
C LEU A 474 -23.59 3.81 -7.56
N SER A 475 -22.79 2.77 -7.40
CA SER A 475 -21.68 2.48 -8.30
C SER A 475 -21.54 0.99 -8.57
N TYR A 476 -21.04 0.68 -9.78
CA TYR A 476 -20.65 -0.65 -10.21
C TYR A 476 -19.35 -0.56 -10.98
N ALA A 477 -18.41 -1.51 -10.75
CA ALA A 477 -17.22 -1.64 -11.56
C ALA A 477 -16.72 -3.10 -11.58
N VAL A 478 -16.10 -3.47 -12.68
CA VAL A 478 -15.31 -4.70 -12.78
C VAL A 478 -13.84 -4.35 -12.56
N LYS A 479 -13.20 -5.05 -11.63
CA LYS A 479 -11.80 -4.88 -11.23
C LYS A 479 -11.04 -6.18 -11.36
N THR A 480 -9.73 -6.10 -11.36
CA THR A 480 -8.85 -7.29 -11.37
C THR A 480 -7.85 -7.20 -10.22
N TYR A 481 -7.34 -8.34 -9.81
CA TYR A 481 -6.13 -8.44 -8.99
C TYR A 481 -5.14 -9.34 -9.71
N ARG A 482 -3.92 -8.83 -9.91
CA ARG A 482 -2.84 -9.57 -10.57
C ARG A 482 -1.92 -10.16 -9.54
N PRO A 483 -1.51 -11.45 -9.68
CA PRO A 483 -0.53 -12.03 -8.76
C PRO A 483 0.78 -11.25 -8.83
N ASN A 484 1.46 -11.12 -7.70
CA ASN A 484 2.80 -10.55 -7.66
C ASN A 484 3.82 -11.47 -8.36
N TYR A 485 4.97 -10.95 -8.76
CA TYR A 485 5.94 -11.74 -9.51
C TYR A 485 6.65 -12.80 -8.66
N ARG A 486 6.63 -12.67 -7.34
CA ARG A 486 7.07 -13.72 -6.42
C ARG A 486 6.15 -14.93 -6.50
N ALA A 487 4.84 -14.73 -6.57
CA ALA A 487 3.87 -15.80 -6.73
C ALA A 487 3.92 -16.46 -8.14
N LEU A 488 4.47 -15.75 -9.14
CA LEU A 488 4.56 -16.23 -10.55
C LEU A 488 5.91 -16.91 -10.88
N ARG A 489 6.84 -17.01 -9.94
CA ARG A 489 8.12 -17.69 -10.20
C ARG A 489 7.93 -19.21 -10.25
N SER A 490 8.90 -19.91 -10.84
CA SER A 490 8.92 -21.37 -10.98
C SER A 490 9.81 -22.05 -9.95
N SER A 491 10.70 -21.29 -9.27
CA SER A 491 11.66 -21.84 -8.32
C SER A 491 10.99 -22.48 -7.11
N ILE A 492 11.48 -23.65 -6.72
CA ILE A 492 11.24 -24.24 -5.41
C ILE A 492 12.28 -23.68 -4.46
N GLU A 493 11.87 -23.14 -3.34
CA GLU A 493 12.74 -22.53 -2.33
C GLU A 493 12.73 -23.34 -1.04
N TYR A 494 13.92 -23.48 -0.48
CA TYR A 494 14.14 -24.17 0.79
C TYR A 494 13.73 -23.28 1.96
N THR A 495 12.87 -23.77 2.83
CA THR A 495 12.53 -23.13 4.10
C THR A 495 13.16 -23.90 5.26
N ASN A 496 12.90 -25.19 5.35
CA ASN A 496 13.53 -26.16 6.22
C ASN A 496 13.32 -27.57 5.64
N ARG A 497 13.86 -28.61 6.29
CA ARG A 497 13.74 -30.00 5.81
C ARG A 497 12.31 -30.50 5.63
N TYR A 498 11.32 -29.91 6.31
CA TYR A 498 9.92 -30.30 6.28
C TYR A 498 9.04 -29.35 5.46
N MET A 499 9.58 -28.20 5.08
CA MET A 499 8.81 -27.19 4.36
C MET A 499 9.56 -26.55 3.21
N LEU A 500 8.92 -26.56 2.05
CA LEU A 500 9.38 -25.91 0.83
C LEU A 500 8.35 -24.87 0.41
N THR A 501 8.75 -23.88 -0.36
CA THR A 501 7.85 -22.88 -0.95
C THR A 501 8.09 -22.79 -2.45
N SER A 502 7.03 -22.55 -3.23
CA SER A 502 7.14 -22.32 -4.67
C SER A 502 6.16 -21.26 -5.15
N GLY A 503 6.45 -20.64 -6.27
CA GLY A 503 5.47 -19.86 -7.00
C GLY A 503 4.66 -20.75 -7.94
N ASN A 504 3.71 -20.14 -8.66
CA ASN A 504 2.89 -20.79 -9.68
C ASN A 504 2.74 -19.86 -10.90
N PRO A 505 3.52 -20.07 -11.96
CA PRO A 505 3.45 -19.25 -13.16
C PRO A 505 2.12 -19.38 -13.93
N ASN A 506 1.28 -20.38 -13.57
CA ASN A 506 -0.03 -20.60 -14.17
C ASN A 506 -1.17 -19.81 -13.50
N LEU A 507 -0.89 -19.02 -12.47
CA LEU A 507 -1.90 -18.19 -11.80
C LEU A 507 -2.60 -17.25 -12.79
N LYS A 508 -3.93 -17.26 -12.76
CA LYS A 508 -4.80 -16.33 -13.49
C LYS A 508 -5.06 -15.09 -12.64
N ASN A 509 -5.39 -13.99 -13.28
CA ASN A 509 -5.84 -12.81 -12.59
C ASN A 509 -7.20 -13.05 -11.92
N GLU A 510 -7.41 -12.54 -10.71
CA GLU A 510 -8.75 -12.46 -10.12
C GLU A 510 -9.58 -11.43 -10.87
N ILE A 511 -10.87 -11.70 -11.03
CA ILE A 511 -11.86 -10.75 -11.57
C ILE A 511 -12.90 -10.50 -10.50
N ASN A 512 -13.09 -9.22 -10.16
CA ASN A 512 -13.96 -8.80 -9.07
C ASN A 512 -15.04 -7.84 -9.57
N HIS A 513 -16.29 -8.28 -9.57
CA HIS A 513 -17.46 -7.45 -9.82
C HIS A 513 -17.89 -6.79 -8.51
N GLN A 514 -17.93 -5.48 -8.49
CA GLN A 514 -18.21 -4.70 -7.28
C GLN A 514 -19.42 -3.80 -7.50
N ALA A 515 -20.41 -3.89 -6.62
CA ALA A 515 -21.52 -2.95 -6.54
C ALA A 515 -21.50 -2.27 -5.18
N ALA A 516 -21.68 -0.94 -5.12
CA ALA A 516 -21.67 -0.21 -3.87
C ALA A 516 -22.76 0.86 -3.83
N ILE A 517 -23.36 1.02 -2.65
CA ILE A 517 -24.29 2.10 -2.32
C ILE A 517 -23.64 2.91 -1.19
N GLN A 518 -23.59 4.23 -1.37
CA GLN A 518 -23.08 5.16 -0.36
C GLN A 518 -24.12 6.21 -0.08
N ALA A 519 -24.22 6.62 1.18
CA ALA A 519 -25.09 7.71 1.58
C ALA A 519 -24.43 8.56 2.67
N ARG A 520 -24.71 9.87 2.66
CA ARG A 520 -24.23 10.80 3.68
C ARG A 520 -25.36 11.75 4.08
N TRP A 521 -25.48 11.94 5.38
CA TRP A 521 -26.41 12.91 5.96
C TRP A 521 -25.75 13.61 7.14
N ARG A 522 -25.48 14.91 7.02
CA ARG A 522 -24.79 15.72 8.03
C ARG A 522 -23.44 15.09 8.45
N PHE A 523 -23.33 14.62 9.70
CA PHE A 523 -22.14 13.96 10.27
C PHE A 523 -22.19 12.42 10.15
N LEU A 524 -23.27 11.87 9.62
CA LEU A 524 -23.41 10.42 9.39
C LEU A 524 -23.07 10.08 7.93
N SER A 525 -22.34 8.99 7.74
CA SER A 525 -22.14 8.38 6.43
C SER A 525 -22.25 6.89 6.51
N GLY A 526 -22.74 6.26 5.47
CA GLY A 526 -22.86 4.81 5.36
C GLY A 526 -22.45 4.32 3.99
N VAL A 527 -21.93 3.11 3.95
CA VAL A 527 -21.58 2.42 2.71
C VAL A 527 -21.88 0.93 2.83
N MET A 528 -22.45 0.37 1.78
CA MET A 528 -22.62 -1.06 1.61
C MET A 528 -22.00 -1.46 0.27
N THR A 529 -21.15 -2.49 0.27
CA THR A 529 -20.47 -3.00 -0.92
C THR A 529 -20.69 -4.50 -1.02
N TYR A 530 -21.13 -4.94 -2.18
CA TYR A 530 -21.18 -6.35 -2.55
C TYR A 530 -20.12 -6.65 -3.61
N GLU A 531 -19.40 -7.76 -3.43
CA GLU A 531 -18.35 -8.21 -4.32
C GLU A 531 -18.61 -9.67 -4.74
N TYR A 532 -18.45 -9.92 -6.04
CA TYR A 532 -18.44 -11.24 -6.64
C TYR A 532 -17.08 -11.47 -7.31
N LYS A 533 -16.25 -12.32 -6.71
CA LYS A 533 -14.87 -12.54 -7.09
C LYS A 533 -14.71 -13.92 -7.72
N LYS A 534 -14.09 -13.97 -8.91
CA LYS A 534 -13.69 -15.18 -9.63
C LYS A 534 -12.17 -15.35 -9.58
N ASN A 535 -11.71 -16.61 -9.67
CA ASN A 535 -10.30 -16.98 -9.68
C ASN A 535 -9.52 -16.42 -8.47
N GLY A 536 -10.12 -16.45 -7.28
CA GLY A 536 -9.44 -15.98 -6.05
C GLY A 536 -8.08 -16.62 -5.89
N ILE A 537 -7.04 -15.82 -5.58
CA ILE A 537 -5.67 -16.32 -5.39
C ILE A 537 -5.45 -16.55 -3.91
N PHE A 538 -5.03 -17.76 -3.54
CA PHE A 538 -4.84 -18.17 -2.14
C PHE A 538 -3.55 -18.94 -1.94
N ASP A 539 -3.02 -18.85 -0.72
CA ASP A 539 -1.99 -19.75 -0.24
C ASP A 539 -2.57 -21.14 -0.07
N TRP A 540 -1.84 -22.15 -0.57
CA TRP A 540 -2.19 -23.54 -0.57
C TRP A 540 -1.01 -24.40 -0.17
N ALA A 541 -1.28 -25.62 0.27
CA ALA A 541 -0.25 -26.58 0.58
C ALA A 541 -0.65 -28.00 0.15
N PHE A 542 0.35 -28.80 -0.19
CA PHE A 542 0.21 -30.23 -0.48
C PHE A 542 1.42 -31.01 0.03
N SER A 543 1.26 -32.32 0.21
CA SER A 543 2.36 -33.24 0.52
C SER A 543 3.29 -33.36 -0.70
N TYR A 544 4.56 -33.00 -0.54
CA TYR A 544 5.53 -33.01 -1.62
C TYR A 544 6.24 -34.37 -1.70
N ASP A 545 6.26 -34.97 -2.91
CA ASP A 545 6.96 -36.22 -3.26
C ASP A 545 6.69 -37.40 -2.31
N ASN A 546 5.45 -37.50 -1.78
CA ASN A 546 5.03 -38.51 -0.79
C ASN A 546 5.94 -38.63 0.46
N ASN A 547 6.79 -37.64 0.69
CA ASN A 547 7.62 -37.50 1.87
C ASN A 547 6.92 -36.70 2.96
N ASP A 548 7.56 -36.58 4.12
CA ASP A 548 7.07 -35.75 5.22
C ASP A 548 7.29 -34.24 4.99
N GLN A 549 7.35 -33.84 3.70
CA GLN A 549 7.56 -32.46 3.28
C GLN A 549 6.25 -31.83 2.82
N ILE A 550 6.06 -30.60 3.20
CA ILE A 550 4.94 -29.76 2.78
C ILE A 550 5.44 -28.71 1.78
N MET A 551 4.79 -28.65 0.62
CA MET A 551 5.00 -27.59 -0.35
C MET A 551 3.93 -26.53 -0.19
N MET A 552 4.34 -25.30 0.13
CA MET A 552 3.50 -24.11 0.09
C MET A 552 3.57 -23.45 -1.28
N TYR A 553 2.42 -23.11 -1.87
CA TYR A 553 2.34 -22.44 -3.17
C TYR A 553 1.02 -21.67 -3.33
N TRP A 554 0.84 -20.94 -4.41
CA TRP A 554 -0.39 -20.19 -4.70
C TRP A 554 -1.26 -20.89 -5.72
N VAL A 555 -2.59 -20.84 -5.50
CA VAL A 555 -3.60 -21.39 -6.41
C VAL A 555 -4.69 -20.38 -6.71
N ASN A 556 -5.35 -20.54 -7.86
CA ASN A 556 -6.65 -19.93 -8.09
C ASN A 556 -7.74 -20.89 -7.62
N LEU A 557 -8.67 -20.39 -6.85
CA LEU A 557 -9.87 -21.13 -6.49
C LEU A 557 -10.86 -21.15 -7.68
N GLU A 558 -11.47 -22.29 -7.91
CA GLU A 558 -12.53 -22.43 -8.92
C GLU A 558 -13.86 -21.84 -8.44
N GLU A 559 -14.14 -22.01 -7.13
CA GLU A 559 -15.35 -21.49 -6.51
C GLU A 559 -15.30 -19.97 -6.39
N PRO A 560 -16.39 -19.29 -6.78
CA PRO A 560 -16.47 -17.86 -6.62
C PRO A 560 -16.65 -17.46 -5.14
N ILE A 561 -16.13 -16.31 -4.79
CA ILE A 561 -16.28 -15.74 -3.46
C ILE A 561 -17.27 -14.60 -3.51
N HIS A 562 -18.31 -14.67 -2.69
CA HIS A 562 -19.23 -13.58 -2.44
C HIS A 562 -18.85 -12.87 -1.15
N ARG A 563 -18.82 -11.54 -1.16
CA ARG A 563 -18.52 -10.73 0.03
C ARG A 563 -19.48 -9.57 0.14
N LEU A 564 -20.00 -9.35 1.34
CA LEU A 564 -20.77 -8.18 1.72
C LEU A 564 -20.03 -7.42 2.81
N SER A 565 -19.88 -6.12 2.63
CA SER A 565 -19.30 -5.21 3.61
C SER A 565 -20.25 -4.05 3.83
N ALA A 566 -20.61 -3.73 5.07
CA ALA A 566 -21.46 -2.60 5.42
C ALA A 566 -20.85 -1.84 6.59
N PHE A 567 -20.78 -0.51 6.47
CA PHE A 567 -20.18 0.37 7.47
C PHE A 567 -21.03 1.62 7.67
N ILE A 568 -21.14 2.05 8.92
CA ILE A 568 -21.72 3.33 9.30
C ILE A 568 -20.66 4.10 10.08
N ASN A 569 -20.45 5.35 9.70
CA ASN A 569 -19.54 6.26 10.36
C ASN A 569 -20.31 7.48 10.87
N ALA A 570 -19.98 7.90 12.10
CA ALA A 570 -20.46 9.12 12.72
C ALA A 570 -19.28 10.00 13.14
N SER A 571 -19.22 11.24 12.66
CA SER A 571 -18.15 12.19 12.98
C SER A 571 -18.67 13.53 13.52
N PRO A 572 -19.40 13.55 14.67
CA PRO A 572 -19.86 14.77 15.30
C PRO A 572 -18.72 15.49 16.03
N THR A 573 -18.93 16.77 16.35
CA THR A 573 -18.06 17.55 17.23
C THR A 573 -18.86 18.29 18.26
N ILE A 574 -18.36 18.28 19.50
CA ILE A 574 -18.96 18.97 20.63
C ILE A 574 -17.84 19.78 21.34
N GLY A 575 -17.81 21.08 21.07
CA GLY A 575 -16.78 21.98 21.62
C GLY A 575 -15.36 21.53 21.21
N VAL A 576 -14.53 21.20 22.18
CA VAL A 576 -13.15 20.74 21.99
C VAL A 576 -13.04 19.25 21.61
N TRP A 577 -14.13 18.50 21.71
CA TRP A 577 -14.18 17.07 21.48
C TRP A 577 -14.64 16.75 20.05
N HIS A 578 -13.76 16.14 19.31
CA HIS A 578 -13.97 15.68 17.93
C HIS A 578 -14.01 14.16 17.90
N MET A 579 -15.11 13.60 17.44
CA MET A 579 -15.37 12.17 17.41
C MET A 579 -15.31 11.66 15.98
N ASN A 580 -14.86 10.41 15.81
CA ASN A 580 -14.97 9.68 14.55
C ASN A 580 -15.19 8.21 14.88
N TYR A 581 -16.44 7.75 14.81
CA TYR A 581 -16.86 6.41 15.19
C TYR A 581 -17.31 5.63 13.96
N THR A 582 -16.75 4.45 13.77
CA THR A 582 -17.15 3.54 12.70
C THR A 582 -17.57 2.20 13.28
N VAL A 583 -18.73 1.74 12.88
CA VAL A 583 -19.23 0.38 13.13
C VAL A 583 -19.43 -0.30 11.80
N GLY A 584 -18.95 -1.53 11.66
CA GLY A 584 -19.07 -2.25 10.43
C GLY A 584 -19.14 -3.75 10.58
N VAL A 585 -19.62 -4.38 9.52
CA VAL A 585 -19.64 -5.83 9.37
C VAL A 585 -19.13 -6.19 7.98
N GLN A 586 -18.33 -7.23 7.94
CA GLN A 586 -17.81 -7.82 6.72
C GLN A 586 -18.04 -9.33 6.75
N LYS A 587 -18.73 -9.86 5.75
CA LYS A 587 -19.04 -11.27 5.65
C LYS A 587 -18.73 -11.76 4.26
N GLN A 588 -18.03 -12.89 4.19
CA GLN A 588 -17.85 -13.64 2.95
C GLN A 588 -18.69 -14.92 2.98
N TRP A 589 -18.97 -15.44 1.79
CA TRP A 589 -19.50 -16.77 1.58
C TRP A 589 -18.58 -17.47 0.60
N LEU A 590 -17.82 -18.41 1.14
CA LEU A 590 -16.92 -19.28 0.40
C LEU A 590 -17.16 -20.69 0.92
N LYS A 591 -17.49 -21.59 0.01
CA LYS A 591 -17.64 -23.04 0.26
C LYS A 591 -16.56 -23.74 -0.54
N MET A 592 -15.75 -24.55 0.11
CA MET A 592 -14.70 -25.33 -0.55
C MET A 592 -14.86 -26.78 -0.22
N GLU A 593 -14.80 -27.65 -1.22
CA GLU A 593 -14.65 -29.08 -1.06
C GLU A 593 -13.17 -29.42 -1.15
N MET A 594 -12.65 -30.06 -0.11
CA MET A 594 -11.24 -30.36 0.03
C MET A 594 -11.04 -31.86 0.25
N GLU A 595 -9.94 -32.38 -0.24
CA GLU A 595 -9.50 -33.74 0.08
C GLU A 595 -9.15 -33.82 1.57
N ASP A 596 -9.71 -34.81 2.25
CA ASP A 596 -9.44 -35.08 3.65
C ASP A 596 -9.52 -36.58 3.91
N CYS A 597 -8.37 -37.21 4.08
CA CYS A 597 -8.28 -38.65 4.28
C CYS A 597 -8.84 -39.14 5.63
N ARG A 598 -9.20 -38.21 6.53
CA ARG A 598 -9.86 -38.53 7.81
C ARG A 598 -11.36 -38.76 7.65
N GLU A 599 -11.94 -38.29 6.57
CA GLU A 599 -13.34 -38.47 6.24
C GLU A 599 -13.57 -39.78 5.48
N SER A 600 -14.68 -40.44 5.72
CA SER A 600 -15.01 -41.75 5.14
C SER A 600 -15.12 -41.71 3.61
N ASN A 601 -15.52 -40.59 3.03
CA ASN A 601 -15.61 -40.36 1.57
C ASN A 601 -14.38 -39.67 0.99
N GLY A 602 -13.31 -39.46 1.79
CA GLY A 602 -12.09 -38.79 1.38
C GLY A 602 -12.22 -37.30 1.12
N LYS A 603 -13.35 -36.67 1.44
CA LYS A 603 -13.64 -35.27 1.15
C LYS A 603 -14.32 -34.56 2.32
N ARG A 604 -13.97 -33.32 2.55
CA ARG A 604 -14.56 -32.43 3.56
C ARG A 604 -15.01 -31.12 2.96
N ILE A 605 -16.19 -30.66 3.36
CA ILE A 605 -16.69 -29.33 2.97
C ILE A 605 -16.43 -28.34 4.10
N ILE A 606 -15.61 -27.33 3.78
CA ILE A 606 -15.33 -26.22 4.68
C ILE A 606 -16.10 -24.98 4.21
N ARG A 607 -16.72 -24.27 5.18
CA ARG A 607 -17.49 -23.05 4.92
C ARG A 607 -16.84 -21.88 5.64
N TYR A 608 -16.30 -20.95 4.87
CA TYR A 608 -15.73 -19.71 5.38
C TYR A 608 -16.77 -18.58 5.32
N ASN A 609 -17.64 -18.48 6.35
CA ASN A 609 -18.78 -17.55 6.36
C ASN A 609 -18.99 -16.81 7.69
N LYS A 610 -18.04 -16.90 8.63
CA LYS A 610 -18.07 -16.17 9.90
C LYS A 610 -17.85 -14.69 9.66
N PRO A 611 -18.78 -13.80 10.08
CA PRO A 611 -18.64 -12.37 9.87
C PRO A 611 -17.54 -11.76 10.75
N MET A 612 -16.88 -10.72 10.25
CA MET A 612 -16.00 -9.83 11.00
C MET A 612 -16.79 -8.60 11.43
N TRP A 613 -16.84 -8.32 12.70
CA TRP A 613 -17.30 -7.05 13.23
C TRP A 613 -16.13 -6.11 13.45
N ILE A 614 -16.33 -4.85 13.09
CA ILE A 614 -15.31 -3.81 13.14
C ILE A 614 -15.87 -2.64 13.92
N PHE A 615 -15.14 -2.22 14.96
CA PHE A 615 -15.43 -1.04 15.75
C PHE A 615 -14.19 -0.16 15.79
N ASN A 616 -14.33 1.09 15.36
CA ASN A 616 -13.26 2.08 15.43
C ASN A 616 -13.83 3.33 16.11
N ALA A 617 -13.17 3.80 17.17
CA ALA A 617 -13.57 4.97 17.94
C ALA A 617 -12.36 5.88 18.14
N ASN A 618 -12.31 6.96 17.38
CA ASN A 618 -11.27 7.98 17.51
C ASN A 618 -11.86 9.21 18.22
N ASN A 619 -11.24 9.61 19.33
CA ASN A 619 -11.58 10.77 20.11
C ASN A 619 -10.39 11.73 20.12
N ALA A 620 -10.55 12.95 19.60
CA ALA A 620 -9.54 13.97 19.67
C ALA A 620 -10.06 15.18 20.46
N PHE A 621 -9.32 15.57 21.48
CA PHE A 621 -9.59 16.75 22.32
C PHE A 621 -8.58 17.82 21.96
N VAL A 622 -9.05 18.94 21.41
CA VAL A 622 -8.21 20.05 20.95
C VAL A 622 -8.41 21.24 21.87
N PHE A 623 -7.41 21.52 22.69
CA PHE A 623 -7.43 22.61 23.66
C PHE A 623 -6.73 23.84 23.07
N PRO A 624 -7.48 24.88 22.68
CA PRO A 624 -6.90 26.08 22.11
C PRO A 624 -6.01 26.83 23.17
N THR A 625 -4.92 27.40 22.70
CA THR A 625 -4.06 28.21 23.54
C THR A 625 -4.43 29.69 23.44
N ARG A 626 -4.30 30.43 24.54
CA ARG A 626 -4.62 31.88 24.62
C ARG A 626 -3.67 32.77 23.81
N THR A 627 -2.51 32.27 23.42
CA THR A 627 -1.47 33.04 22.73
C THR A 627 -1.30 32.56 21.29
N LYS A 628 -1.25 33.51 20.34
CA LYS A 628 -0.98 33.19 18.91
C LYS A 628 0.43 32.64 18.64
N LYS A 629 1.31 32.58 19.63
CA LYS A 629 2.68 32.04 19.52
C LYS A 629 2.77 30.51 19.70
N HIS A 630 1.72 29.92 20.28
CA HIS A 630 1.72 28.49 20.60
C HIS A 630 0.43 27.87 20.04
N GLY A 631 0.57 26.81 19.26
CA GLY A 631 -0.57 26.04 18.79
C GLY A 631 -1.28 25.26 19.91
N PRO A 632 -2.33 24.53 19.59
CA PRO A 632 -3.14 23.80 20.56
C PRO A 632 -2.40 22.64 21.22
N TRP A 633 -2.88 22.21 22.39
CA TRP A 633 -2.66 20.87 22.88
C TRP A 633 -3.68 19.94 22.24
N VAL A 634 -3.23 18.79 21.78
CA VAL A 634 -4.10 17.74 21.24
C VAL A 634 -3.91 16.47 22.06
N VAL A 635 -5.00 15.92 22.58
CA VAL A 635 -5.03 14.63 23.26
C VAL A 635 -5.94 13.73 22.43
N GLU A 636 -5.46 12.55 22.02
CA GLU A 636 -6.25 11.58 21.28
C GLU A 636 -6.34 10.26 22.05
N ILE A 637 -7.52 9.65 22.01
CA ILE A 637 -7.77 8.31 22.52
C ILE A 637 -8.43 7.54 21.38
N ASN A 638 -7.71 6.55 20.83
CA ASN A 638 -8.16 5.80 19.68
C ASN A 638 -8.28 4.32 20.05
N SER A 639 -9.40 3.72 19.70
CA SER A 639 -9.70 2.31 19.93
C SER A 639 -10.12 1.66 18.63
N GLU A 640 -9.49 0.54 18.29
CA GLU A 640 -9.80 -0.29 17.13
C GLU A 640 -10.03 -1.72 17.56
N LEU A 641 -11.14 -2.32 17.14
CA LEU A 641 -11.49 -3.70 17.48
C LEU A 641 -11.95 -4.44 16.23
N PHE A 642 -11.34 -5.61 16.00
CA PHE A 642 -11.76 -6.58 15.00
C PHE A 642 -12.14 -7.89 15.69
N SER A 643 -13.32 -8.41 15.41
CA SER A 643 -13.74 -9.69 15.96
C SER A 643 -13.06 -10.86 15.27
N ALA A 644 -13.19 -12.05 15.87
CA ALA A 644 -12.93 -13.30 15.16
C ALA A 644 -13.77 -13.38 13.88
N ALA A 645 -13.20 -13.96 12.80
CA ALA A 645 -13.82 -13.96 11.48
C ALA A 645 -13.23 -15.04 10.56
N HIS A 646 -13.87 -15.23 9.40
CA HIS A 646 -13.25 -15.86 8.24
C HIS A 646 -12.83 -14.80 7.20
N TRP A 647 -11.59 -14.89 6.74
CA TRP A 647 -11.03 -14.02 5.73
C TRP A 647 -10.22 -14.83 4.70
N GLY A 648 -10.69 -14.82 3.44
CA GLY A 648 -10.15 -15.76 2.46
C GLY A 648 -10.36 -17.21 2.92
N ASN A 649 -9.30 -18.02 2.86
CA ASN A 649 -9.24 -19.38 3.40
C ASN A 649 -8.69 -19.44 4.83
N ALA A 650 -8.58 -18.30 5.52
CA ALA A 650 -8.10 -18.23 6.88
C ALA A 650 -9.25 -18.04 7.90
N GLU A 651 -9.11 -18.67 9.06
CA GLU A 651 -9.88 -18.37 10.26
C GLU A 651 -9.05 -17.49 11.19
N LEU A 652 -9.52 -16.27 11.42
CA LEU A 652 -8.99 -15.34 12.42
C LEU A 652 -9.67 -15.63 13.77
N MET A 653 -8.91 -16.10 14.74
CA MET A 653 -9.43 -16.55 16.02
C MET A 653 -9.16 -15.52 17.13
N GLY A 654 -10.18 -15.24 17.95
CA GLY A 654 -10.11 -14.21 18.99
C GLY A 654 -10.38 -12.80 18.45
N CYS A 655 -10.37 -11.83 19.33
CA CYS A 655 -10.53 -10.42 19.02
C CYS A 655 -9.16 -9.73 19.00
N ASN A 656 -8.96 -8.87 18.02
CA ASN A 656 -7.81 -7.97 17.98
C ASN A 656 -8.31 -6.59 18.45
N TRP A 657 -7.82 -6.13 19.59
CA TRP A 657 -8.20 -4.84 20.17
C TRP A 657 -6.95 -4.00 20.42
N ASN A 658 -6.89 -2.85 19.77
CA ASN A 658 -5.83 -1.87 19.94
C ASN A 658 -6.39 -0.60 20.58
N LEU A 659 -5.84 -0.21 21.73
CA LEU A 659 -6.09 1.07 22.36
C LEU A 659 -4.80 1.92 22.33
N SER A 660 -4.88 3.13 21.80
CA SER A 660 -3.74 4.06 21.78
C SER A 660 -4.10 5.44 22.32
N VAL A 661 -3.12 6.08 22.92
CA VAL A 661 -3.22 7.47 23.40
C VAL A 661 -2.12 8.30 22.77
N VAL A 662 -2.48 9.51 22.35
CA VAL A 662 -1.56 10.49 21.74
C VAL A 662 -1.63 11.80 22.52
N LEU A 663 -0.47 12.37 22.80
CA LEU A 663 -0.31 13.74 23.30
C LEU A 663 0.54 14.53 22.31
N GLN A 664 0.03 15.64 21.83
CA GLN A 664 0.74 16.48 20.87
C GLN A 664 0.71 17.96 21.30
N LYS A 665 1.80 18.64 21.03
CA LYS A 665 1.94 20.08 21.21
C LYS A 665 2.70 20.71 20.05
N THR A 666 2.25 21.88 19.63
CA THR A 666 2.94 22.67 18.62
C THR A 666 3.41 24.01 19.20
N TRP A 667 4.53 24.48 18.67
CA TRP A 667 5.17 25.74 19.07
C TRP A 667 5.65 26.51 17.85
N LEU A 668 6.10 27.70 18.07
CA LEU A 668 6.61 28.68 17.13
C LEU A 668 5.50 29.21 16.19
N LYS A 669 5.87 30.23 15.40
CA LYS A 669 4.96 30.85 14.45
C LYS A 669 4.54 29.82 13.38
N ASN A 670 3.28 29.79 13.03
CA ASN A 670 2.68 28.85 12.07
C ASN A 670 2.87 27.37 12.45
N ASP A 671 2.91 27.06 13.75
CA ASP A 671 3.08 25.69 14.26
C ASP A 671 4.33 24.99 13.69
N ALA A 672 5.42 25.77 13.55
CA ALA A 672 6.63 25.33 12.88
C ALA A 672 7.34 24.17 13.59
N LEU A 673 7.23 24.06 14.91
CA LEU A 673 7.75 22.96 15.70
C LEU A 673 6.60 22.15 16.28
N SER A 674 6.59 20.84 16.05
CA SER A 674 5.62 19.90 16.62
C SER A 674 6.33 18.75 17.32
N VAL A 675 5.86 18.42 18.52
CA VAL A 675 6.29 17.24 19.27
C VAL A 675 5.05 16.40 19.55
N ARG A 676 5.13 15.11 19.26
CA ARG A 676 4.05 14.14 19.44
C ARG A 676 4.58 12.93 20.19
N LEU A 677 3.88 12.55 21.24
CA LEU A 677 4.07 11.32 21.99
C LEU A 677 2.87 10.41 21.74
N LYS A 678 3.10 9.16 21.35
CA LYS A 678 2.05 8.14 21.17
C LYS A 678 2.41 6.89 21.94
N VAL A 679 1.47 6.37 22.70
CA VAL A 679 1.52 5.02 23.29
C VAL A 679 0.50 4.19 22.57
N ASN A 680 0.95 3.14 21.91
CA ASN A 680 0.13 2.23 21.10
C ASN A 680 -0.07 0.90 21.81
N ASP A 681 -1.22 0.27 21.60
CA ASP A 681 -1.59 -1.03 22.17
C ASP A 681 -1.33 -1.13 23.67
N ILE A 682 -1.92 -0.18 24.43
CA ILE A 682 -1.67 -0.02 25.89
C ILE A 682 -1.91 -1.32 26.66
N PHE A 683 -2.91 -2.11 26.25
CA PHE A 683 -3.30 -3.36 26.92
C PHE A 683 -2.63 -4.61 26.31
N HIS A 684 -1.80 -4.45 25.30
CA HIS A 684 -1.14 -5.59 24.63
C HIS A 684 -2.13 -6.64 24.11
N THR A 685 -3.19 -6.17 23.45
CA THR A 685 -4.29 -7.01 22.96
C THR A 685 -4.46 -7.01 21.45
N ALA A 686 -3.60 -6.28 20.72
CA ALA A 686 -3.68 -6.14 19.28
C ALA A 686 -3.07 -7.34 18.53
N TYR A 687 -3.52 -8.56 18.84
CA TYR A 687 -3.07 -9.78 18.16
C TYR A 687 -4.21 -10.76 17.90
N GLN A 688 -4.05 -11.67 16.96
CA GLN A 688 -4.98 -12.76 16.65
C GLN A 688 -4.24 -14.06 16.33
N LYS A 689 -4.82 -15.19 16.72
CA LYS A 689 -4.44 -16.51 16.25
C LYS A 689 -5.02 -16.73 14.84
N VAL A 690 -4.26 -17.34 13.92
CA VAL A 690 -4.69 -17.66 12.55
C VAL A 690 -4.63 -19.16 12.32
N LYS A 691 -5.66 -19.68 11.69
CA LYS A 691 -5.71 -21.05 11.21
C LYS A 691 -5.98 -21.05 9.71
N LEU A 692 -5.18 -21.79 8.96
CA LEU A 692 -5.40 -22.13 7.57
C LEU A 692 -5.73 -23.62 7.51
N ASP A 693 -6.92 -23.95 7.02
CA ASP A 693 -7.38 -25.33 6.89
C ASP A 693 -7.52 -25.64 5.39
N MET A 694 -6.68 -26.52 4.90
CA MET A 694 -6.60 -26.93 3.50
C MET A 694 -6.90 -28.44 3.33
N GLY A 695 -7.79 -28.97 4.16
CA GLY A 695 -8.15 -30.37 4.14
C GLY A 695 -7.11 -31.25 4.84
N ASN A 696 -6.34 -31.99 4.08
CA ASN A 696 -5.28 -32.84 4.61
C ASN A 696 -4.16 -32.06 5.32
N ILE A 697 -4.06 -30.74 5.09
CA ILE A 697 -3.02 -29.91 5.69
C ILE A 697 -3.65 -28.75 6.46
N ILE A 698 -3.20 -28.54 7.71
CA ILE A 698 -3.68 -27.49 8.59
C ILE A 698 -2.47 -26.73 9.13
N PHE A 699 -2.48 -25.41 9.01
CA PHE A 699 -1.53 -24.53 9.67
C PHE A 699 -2.20 -23.73 10.76
N THR A 700 -1.57 -23.64 11.91
CA THR A 700 -2.00 -22.77 12.97
C THR A 700 -0.82 -21.95 13.48
N GLN A 701 -0.98 -20.64 13.55
CA GLN A 701 -0.01 -19.75 14.17
C GLN A 701 -0.63 -19.08 15.39
N THR A 702 0.06 -19.14 16.50
CA THR A 702 -0.35 -18.55 17.78
C THR A 702 0.79 -17.69 18.31
N PRO A 703 0.57 -16.42 18.68
CA PRO A 703 1.54 -15.64 19.43
C PRO A 703 1.77 -16.28 20.80
N MET A 704 3.03 -16.34 21.23
CA MET A 704 3.38 -16.93 22.52
C MET A 704 3.35 -15.86 23.62
N HIS A 705 2.63 -16.13 24.73
CA HIS A 705 2.58 -15.26 25.92
C HIS A 705 2.26 -13.78 25.63
N GLY A 706 1.36 -13.50 24.70
CA GLY A 706 1.05 -12.16 24.26
C GLY A 706 2.14 -11.52 23.39
N GLU A 707 3.09 -12.31 22.92
CA GLU A 707 4.06 -11.90 21.91
C GLU A 707 3.45 -11.91 20.52
N GLN A 708 3.98 -11.10 19.63
CA GLN A 708 3.27 -10.72 18.42
C GLN A 708 3.75 -11.40 17.16
N ARG A 709 2.85 -11.37 16.18
CA ARG A 709 2.99 -11.92 14.85
C ARG A 709 3.54 -10.99 13.80
N SER A 710 3.60 -9.71 14.11
CA SER A 710 4.03 -8.71 13.16
C SER A 710 5.51 -8.42 13.36
N VAL A 711 6.20 -8.18 12.28
CA VAL A 711 7.54 -7.57 12.29
C VAL A 711 7.54 -6.27 13.10
N TYR A 712 6.36 -5.67 13.28
CA TYR A 712 6.12 -4.48 14.09
C TYR A 712 5.40 -4.89 15.38
N ASP A 713 6.06 -4.71 16.52
CA ASP A 713 5.39 -4.84 17.81
C ASP A 713 4.39 -3.69 17.98
N PRO A 714 3.06 -3.94 18.12
CA PRO A 714 2.11 -2.86 18.29
C PRO A 714 2.23 -2.15 19.63
N GLN A 715 2.75 -2.79 20.70
CA GLN A 715 2.96 -2.10 21.97
C GLN A 715 4.22 -1.25 21.88
N THR A 716 4.05 0.00 21.49
CA THR A 716 5.17 0.93 21.31
C THR A 716 4.91 2.26 21.99
N ILE A 717 6.01 2.89 22.45
CA ILE A 717 6.06 4.29 22.83
C ILE A 717 6.80 5.01 21.70
N SER A 718 6.13 5.94 21.02
CA SER A 718 6.71 6.67 19.91
C SER A 718 6.82 8.15 20.23
N VAL A 719 7.98 8.73 19.89
CA VAL A 719 8.22 10.17 19.95
C VAL A 719 8.51 10.66 18.55
N SER A 720 7.82 11.72 18.14
CA SER A 720 8.04 12.35 16.85
C SER A 720 8.26 13.84 17.04
N VAL A 721 9.36 14.35 16.50
CA VAL A 721 9.71 15.77 16.48
C VAL A 721 9.79 16.24 15.06
N ARG A 722 9.14 17.36 14.75
CA ARG A 722 9.11 17.93 13.42
C ARG A 722 9.35 19.42 13.47
N TYR A 723 10.20 19.89 12.56
CA TYR A 723 10.44 21.30 12.33
C TYR A 723 10.17 21.66 10.88
N ARG A 724 9.44 22.75 10.64
CA ARG A 724 9.09 23.24 9.32
C ARG A 724 9.40 24.73 9.21
N LEU A 725 10.23 25.10 8.25
CA LEU A 725 10.51 26.48 7.88
C LEU A 725 10.09 26.69 6.43
N ASN A 726 9.03 27.46 6.21
CA ASN A 726 8.56 27.83 4.88
C ASN A 726 8.46 26.68 3.85
N TYR A 727 8.47 25.42 4.26
CA TYR A 727 8.41 24.27 3.37
C TYR A 727 6.98 24.00 2.91
N THR A 728 6.81 23.81 1.60
CA THR A 728 5.57 23.27 1.00
C THR A 728 5.91 22.47 -0.23
N LYS A 729 5.30 21.32 -0.35
CA LYS A 729 5.49 20.40 -1.47
C LYS A 729 4.63 20.82 -2.66
N LYS A 730 5.23 20.96 -3.86
CA LYS A 730 4.49 21.16 -5.10
C LYS A 730 4.13 19.82 -5.74
N GLU A 731 3.13 19.89 -6.60
CA GLU A 731 2.54 18.75 -7.30
C GLU A 731 3.47 18.20 -8.38
N HIS A 732 3.77 16.93 -8.35
CA HIS A 732 4.38 16.19 -9.42
C HIS A 732 3.45 15.04 -9.82
N SER A 733 3.22 14.82 -11.12
CA SER A 733 2.40 13.70 -11.60
C SER A 733 3.27 12.60 -12.19
N GLY A 734 2.85 11.35 -12.02
CA GLY A 734 3.51 10.16 -12.58
C GLY A 734 2.51 9.27 -13.31
N ALA A 735 2.97 8.36 -14.17
CA ALA A 735 2.13 7.44 -14.92
C ALA A 735 1.31 6.51 -14.02
N GLY A 736 1.76 6.35 -12.77
CA GLY A 736 1.02 5.60 -11.78
C GLY A 736 0.80 4.16 -12.19
N ASN A 737 1.88 3.45 -12.51
CA ASN A 737 1.79 2.09 -13.00
C ASN A 737 1.81 1.08 -11.85
N GLU A 738 0.79 0.24 -11.78
CA GLU A 738 0.60 -0.77 -10.73
C GLU A 738 1.55 -1.96 -10.87
N THR A 739 2.08 -2.19 -12.06
CA THR A 739 3.08 -3.23 -12.32
C THR A 739 4.30 -3.07 -11.42
N LYS A 740 4.66 -1.82 -11.06
CA LYS A 740 5.74 -1.53 -10.11
C LYS A 740 5.51 -2.14 -8.73
N GLY A 741 4.30 -2.03 -8.17
CA GLY A 741 3.96 -2.59 -6.85
C GLY A 741 3.98 -4.11 -6.80
N ARG A 742 4.09 -4.80 -7.96
CA ARG A 742 4.21 -6.26 -8.08
C ARG A 742 5.67 -6.74 -8.15
N LEU A 743 6.63 -5.83 -8.34
CA LEU A 743 8.06 -6.10 -8.34
C LEU A 743 8.60 -6.27 -6.92
#